data_35a3770fc162a5c6db4cb9f942ca6397
#
_entry.id   35a3770fc162a5c6db4cb9f942ca6397
#
_cell.length_a   1.000
_cell.length_b   1.000
_cell.length_c   1.000
_cell.angle_alpha   90.00
_cell.angle_beta   90.00
_cell.angle_gamma   90.00
#
_symmetry.space_group_name_H-M   'P 1'
#
loop_
_entity.id
_entity.type
_entity.pdbx_description
1 polymer ?
#
loop_
_entity_poly.entity_id
_entity_poly.type
_entity_poly.pdbx_seq_one_letter_code
_entity_poly.pdbx_strand_id
1 'polypeptide(L)'
;MKARAETIYDEAIEKLVSWGVLHGYQDGESHPERMVTRAQFVAMVNRAYGYTEKGENPFRDVVPSSWYYDDVVIAYTAKYFLGTERATASAENLLTRQQAMTMLAKNLRLTPVPGEVTEFIDGNGFADYSKGYVKAAVRQGLIKGYPDGTFRPEANISRGAMALLLDRALGNLIQEPGTYELGDVFGNVTISSAATTLRNTTIAGNLYVSGGLELGAVTLENVRVLGDIIVAGSGESETGDESVILRNVEANNLEVDNLKGQYLSLRAEGTTSIKNTSVRSGAYILDRTPTGRGLLNINLEGPRGANFSLSGNLENVVNKTPDSTLRVAAGTLQKLTVDETAAGASLTLDPNATVKTLNLDTGVPVTGNGDVENVNINTTGSIVSMLPDNINIRPGITALVSGTRMDSTQGAEASADPRLLAGYPNVTNISPTGAQAWFSANKTGTVYWAVSGLPDGSINEEELINPASYGSRAVSSGTTVIKESNTETRANVQRLTAGGSYYLSAIMVDDRGTRSPVKVVSFSTPDGTVPAFTAGYPVISANTYDRTSVSIDRYSAQVMVMANKSCILYWALYNTGSATPAAGDFRAGSLGGAIASGIQELTRSLPSLVQLTGLHEQTRYDVYLWLADADFAQSSAVRKISFTTVDGTPPVFLTPMTVNQVRSTSIRFTCMINEPGTVYWVAVRSGIDYPLPPAGSSIVTPEYA
;
A
#
# COMPACT_ATOMS: atom_id res chain seq x y z
N MET A 1 -28.81 -20.04 38.81
CA MET A 1 -27.50 -19.78 38.22
C MET A 1 -26.82 -18.67 39.01
N LYS A 2 -25.69 -18.94 39.67
CA LYS A 2 -24.90 -17.87 40.30
C LYS A 2 -24.26 -17.05 39.17
N ALA A 3 -24.55 -15.77 39.11
CA ALA A 3 -23.82 -14.86 38.21
C ALA A 3 -22.33 -15.02 38.52
N ARG A 4 -21.56 -15.51 37.57
CA ARG A 4 -20.09 -15.54 37.61
C ARG A 4 -19.65 -14.07 37.60
N ALA A 5 -18.79 -13.65 38.51
CA ALA A 5 -18.18 -12.33 38.43
C ALA A 5 -17.39 -12.28 37.14
N GLU A 6 -17.68 -11.29 36.26
CA GLU A 6 -16.90 -11.03 35.08
C GLU A 6 -15.42 -10.88 35.44
N THR A 7 -14.57 -11.67 34.80
CA THR A 7 -13.13 -11.63 35.01
C THR A 7 -12.50 -10.74 33.93
N ILE A 8 -11.27 -10.24 34.16
CA ILE A 8 -10.48 -9.48 33.18
C ILE A 8 -10.24 -10.26 31.86
N TYR A 9 -10.56 -11.56 31.83
CA TYR A 9 -10.40 -12.42 30.65
C TYR A 9 -11.66 -12.52 29.80
N ASP A 10 -12.84 -12.25 30.38
CA ASP A 10 -14.12 -12.51 29.70
C ASP A 10 -14.29 -11.58 28.49
N GLU A 11 -14.00 -10.30 28.62
CA GLU A 11 -14.03 -9.33 27.52
C GLU A 11 -13.04 -9.72 26.40
N ALA A 12 -11.80 -10.08 26.74
CA ALA A 12 -10.81 -10.49 25.74
C ALA A 12 -11.22 -11.79 25.02
N ILE A 13 -11.83 -12.73 25.74
CA ILE A 13 -12.33 -13.99 25.15
C ILE A 13 -13.49 -13.71 24.20
N GLU A 14 -14.50 -12.94 24.63
CA GLU A 14 -15.65 -12.57 23.81
C GLU A 14 -15.24 -11.87 22.51
N LYS A 15 -14.31 -10.94 22.62
CA LYS A 15 -13.75 -10.22 21.49
C LYS A 15 -13.06 -11.15 20.50
N LEU A 16 -12.18 -12.05 20.97
CA LEU A 16 -11.52 -13.05 20.11
C LEU A 16 -12.49 -14.08 19.52
N VAL A 17 -13.58 -14.41 20.24
CA VAL A 17 -14.64 -15.29 19.71
C VAL A 17 -15.42 -14.57 18.61
N SER A 18 -15.77 -13.29 18.79
CA SER A 18 -16.46 -12.51 17.77
C SER A 18 -15.66 -12.36 16.48
N TRP A 19 -14.33 -12.37 16.56
CA TRP A 19 -13.42 -12.36 15.42
C TRP A 19 -13.15 -13.75 14.82
N GLY A 20 -13.73 -14.84 15.38
CA GLY A 20 -13.45 -16.21 14.95
C GLY A 20 -12.01 -16.68 15.25
N VAL A 21 -11.23 -15.91 16.01
CA VAL A 21 -9.86 -16.24 16.41
C VAL A 21 -9.88 -17.35 17.45
N LEU A 22 -10.80 -17.27 18.41
CA LEU A 22 -10.97 -18.21 19.50
C LEU A 22 -12.30 -18.96 19.32
N HIS A 23 -12.26 -20.30 19.31
CA HIS A 23 -13.47 -21.11 19.28
C HIS A 23 -13.86 -21.57 20.68
N GLY A 24 -15.17 -21.54 20.99
CA GLY A 24 -15.72 -22.11 22.23
C GLY A 24 -15.61 -23.63 22.26
N TYR A 25 -15.96 -24.20 23.41
CA TYR A 25 -16.09 -25.66 23.57
C TYR A 25 -17.53 -26.10 23.24
N GLN A 26 -17.74 -27.43 23.09
CA GLN A 26 -19.06 -28.00 22.77
C GLN A 26 -20.09 -27.75 23.88
N ASP A 27 -19.65 -27.50 25.11
CA ASP A 27 -20.51 -27.13 26.25
C ASP A 27 -20.94 -25.67 26.27
N GLY A 28 -20.48 -24.87 25.30
CA GLY A 28 -20.77 -23.43 25.18
C GLY A 28 -19.96 -22.55 26.14
N GLU A 29 -19.07 -23.12 26.94
CA GLU A 29 -18.27 -22.39 27.94
C GLU A 29 -16.90 -21.99 27.35
N SER A 30 -16.30 -20.94 27.89
CA SER A 30 -15.01 -20.41 27.40
C SER A 30 -13.80 -21.05 28.08
N HIS A 31 -13.98 -21.60 29.28
CA HIS A 31 -12.95 -22.25 30.12
C HIS A 31 -11.63 -21.47 30.21
N PRO A 32 -11.62 -20.23 30.71
CA PRO A 32 -10.43 -19.39 30.78
C PRO A 32 -9.27 -19.95 31.58
N GLU A 33 -9.56 -20.87 32.51
CA GLU A 33 -8.59 -21.54 33.38
C GLU A 33 -7.83 -22.70 32.70
N ARG A 34 -8.35 -23.25 31.60
CA ARG A 34 -7.69 -24.36 30.88
C ARG A 34 -6.37 -23.90 30.27
N MET A 35 -5.35 -24.73 30.38
CA MET A 35 -4.04 -24.48 29.79
C MET A 35 -4.07 -24.70 28.28
N VAL A 36 -3.33 -23.88 27.54
CA VAL A 36 -3.27 -23.88 26.07
C VAL A 36 -2.12 -24.76 25.60
N THR A 37 -2.35 -25.59 24.59
CA THR A 37 -1.29 -26.32 23.88
C THR A 37 -0.62 -25.44 22.82
N ARG A 38 0.57 -25.86 22.37
CA ARG A 38 1.30 -25.19 21.29
C ARG A 38 0.48 -25.16 20.00
N ALA A 39 -0.21 -26.27 19.67
CA ALA A 39 -1.11 -26.35 18.52
C ALA A 39 -2.27 -25.35 18.61
N GLN A 40 -2.92 -25.26 19.76
CA GLN A 40 -4.02 -24.32 19.95
C GLN A 40 -3.56 -22.86 19.80
N PHE A 41 -2.36 -22.54 20.30
CA PHE A 41 -1.79 -21.21 20.15
C PHE A 41 -1.54 -20.84 18.69
N VAL A 42 -0.85 -21.71 17.91
CA VAL A 42 -0.57 -21.41 16.52
C VAL A 42 -1.85 -21.29 15.68
N ALA A 43 -2.87 -22.11 15.95
CA ALA A 43 -4.17 -22.02 15.30
C ALA A 43 -4.85 -20.66 15.53
N MET A 44 -4.76 -20.11 16.76
CA MET A 44 -5.30 -18.79 17.07
C MET A 44 -4.51 -17.67 16.40
N VAL A 45 -3.18 -17.75 16.40
CA VAL A 45 -2.33 -16.76 15.72
C VAL A 45 -2.57 -16.78 14.21
N ASN A 46 -2.64 -17.96 13.57
CA ASN A 46 -2.92 -18.08 12.14
C ASN A 46 -4.23 -17.37 11.76
N ARG A 47 -5.31 -17.63 12.52
CA ARG A 47 -6.62 -17.00 12.27
C ARG A 47 -6.58 -15.48 12.47
N ALA A 48 -5.94 -15.03 13.55
CA ALA A 48 -5.85 -13.59 13.87
C ALA A 48 -5.09 -12.79 12.81
N TYR A 49 -4.00 -13.38 12.31
CA TYR A 49 -3.11 -12.71 11.36
C TYR A 49 -3.33 -13.13 9.89
N GLY A 50 -4.33 -13.97 9.62
CA GLY A 50 -4.71 -14.36 8.25
C GLY A 50 -3.70 -15.26 7.54
N TYR A 51 -2.88 -16.03 8.27
CA TYR A 51 -1.93 -16.97 7.66
C TYR A 51 -2.64 -18.19 7.09
N THR A 52 -2.43 -18.49 5.80
CA THR A 52 -3.05 -19.62 5.11
C THR A 52 -2.05 -20.45 4.30
N GLU A 53 -0.89 -19.90 3.97
CA GLU A 53 0.12 -20.56 3.14
C GLU A 53 0.75 -21.77 3.84
N LYS A 54 0.72 -22.92 3.17
CA LYS A 54 1.31 -24.17 3.63
C LYS A 54 2.56 -24.47 2.81
N GLY A 55 3.71 -24.53 3.49
CA GLY A 55 4.95 -25.05 2.94
C GLY A 55 5.14 -26.54 3.22
N GLU A 56 6.38 -27.00 3.17
CA GLU A 56 6.73 -28.37 3.55
C GLU A 56 6.71 -28.56 5.09
N ASN A 57 6.23 -29.71 5.54
CA ASN A 57 6.25 -30.06 6.96
C ASN A 57 7.66 -30.50 7.39
N PRO A 58 8.37 -29.75 8.25
CA PRO A 58 9.70 -30.11 8.73
C PRO A 58 9.67 -31.02 9.95
N PHE A 59 8.48 -31.26 10.55
CA PHE A 59 8.33 -31.89 11.86
C PHE A 59 8.04 -33.38 11.75
N ARG A 60 8.80 -34.19 12.49
CA ARG A 60 8.66 -35.66 12.51
C ARG A 60 7.45 -36.13 13.31
N ASP A 61 6.98 -35.33 14.26
CA ASP A 61 5.88 -35.59 15.18
C ASP A 61 4.54 -35.00 14.76
N VAL A 62 4.47 -34.40 13.56
CA VAL A 62 3.24 -33.82 13.00
C VAL A 62 2.80 -34.64 11.80
N VAL A 63 1.73 -35.40 11.97
CA VAL A 63 1.20 -36.28 10.92
C VAL A 63 -0.04 -35.69 10.27
N PRO A 64 -0.30 -35.95 8.96
CA PRO A 64 -1.42 -35.35 8.22
C PRO A 64 -2.81 -35.59 8.83
N SER A 65 -2.98 -36.62 9.63
CA SER A 65 -4.25 -36.93 10.32
C SER A 65 -4.49 -36.10 11.59
N SER A 66 -3.49 -35.34 12.05
CA SER A 66 -3.63 -34.48 13.23
C SER A 66 -4.52 -33.27 12.91
N TRP A 67 -5.44 -32.91 13.80
CA TRP A 67 -6.32 -31.75 13.63
C TRP A 67 -5.55 -30.43 13.48
N TYR A 68 -4.34 -30.38 14.02
CA TYR A 68 -3.45 -29.20 13.99
C TYR A 68 -2.42 -29.24 12.87
N TYR A 69 -2.46 -30.23 11.98
CA TYR A 69 -1.43 -30.40 10.93
C TYR A 69 -1.23 -29.14 10.12
N ASP A 70 -2.32 -28.63 9.56
CA ASP A 70 -2.29 -27.42 8.71
C ASP A 70 -1.80 -26.21 9.49
N ASP A 71 -2.34 -25.96 10.69
CA ASP A 71 -1.97 -24.82 11.52
C ASP A 71 -0.49 -24.81 11.90
N VAL A 72 0.07 -25.96 12.23
CA VAL A 72 1.51 -26.08 12.60
C VAL A 72 2.40 -25.84 11.39
N VAL A 73 2.04 -26.38 10.22
CA VAL A 73 2.79 -26.17 8.96
C VAL A 73 2.71 -24.71 8.52
N ILE A 74 1.54 -24.11 8.57
CA ILE A 74 1.33 -22.68 8.28
C ILE A 74 2.20 -21.81 9.21
N ALA A 75 2.17 -22.06 10.52
CA ALA A 75 2.94 -21.29 11.49
C ALA A 75 4.47 -21.39 11.27
N TYR A 76 4.94 -22.57 10.85
CA TYR A 76 6.33 -22.76 10.44
C TYR A 76 6.66 -21.99 9.17
N THR A 77 5.81 -22.06 8.15
CA THR A 77 5.95 -21.32 6.89
C THR A 77 5.99 -19.82 7.14
N ALA A 78 5.14 -19.32 8.04
CA ALA A 78 5.11 -17.93 8.48
C ALA A 78 6.30 -17.51 9.37
N LYS A 79 7.21 -18.44 9.71
CA LYS A 79 8.47 -18.24 10.45
C LYS A 79 8.34 -17.75 11.89
N TYR A 80 7.15 -17.69 12.47
CA TYR A 80 7.00 -17.34 13.88
C TYR A 80 7.05 -18.57 14.81
N PHE A 81 6.88 -19.79 14.26
CA PHE A 81 6.96 -21.06 14.96
C PHE A 81 8.05 -21.96 14.32
N LEU A 82 9.10 -22.26 15.04
CA LEU A 82 10.27 -23.01 14.50
C LEU A 82 10.41 -24.43 15.06
N GLY A 83 9.56 -24.83 16.02
CA GLY A 83 9.69 -26.13 16.68
C GLY A 83 10.85 -26.19 17.64
N THR A 84 11.44 -27.38 17.76
CA THR A 84 12.60 -27.67 18.62
C THR A 84 13.83 -28.04 17.78
N GLU A 85 15.01 -28.07 18.38
CA GLU A 85 16.27 -28.47 17.72
C GLU A 85 16.24 -29.90 17.13
N ARG A 86 15.31 -30.75 17.62
CA ARG A 86 15.14 -32.12 17.12
C ARG A 86 14.16 -32.25 15.96
N ALA A 87 13.80 -31.15 15.32
CA ALA A 87 12.77 -31.09 14.27
C ALA A 87 11.42 -31.69 14.74
N THR A 88 10.99 -31.31 15.94
CA THR A 88 9.68 -31.64 16.49
C THR A 88 8.89 -30.39 16.80
N ALA A 89 7.59 -30.40 16.53
CA ALA A 89 6.68 -29.33 16.87
C ALA A 89 6.28 -29.39 18.33
N SER A 90 6.21 -30.60 18.90
CA SER A 90 5.66 -30.88 20.25
C SER A 90 4.28 -30.21 20.41
N ALA A 91 3.43 -30.37 19.40
CA ALA A 91 2.21 -29.55 19.19
C ALA A 91 1.18 -29.72 20.34
N GLU A 92 1.08 -30.91 20.94
CA GLU A 92 0.14 -31.19 22.01
C GLU A 92 0.67 -30.82 23.41
N ASN A 93 1.95 -30.47 23.52
CA ASN A 93 2.49 -30.04 24.80
C ASN A 93 1.89 -28.70 25.22
N LEU A 94 1.71 -28.55 26.53
CA LEU A 94 1.27 -27.27 27.11
C LEU A 94 2.32 -26.19 26.85
N LEU A 95 1.83 -25.00 26.57
CA LEU A 95 2.62 -23.85 26.19
C LEU A 95 3.03 -23.06 27.43
N THR A 96 4.33 -22.81 27.62
CA THR A 96 4.78 -21.92 28.69
C THR A 96 4.60 -20.45 28.32
N ARG A 97 4.51 -19.59 29.33
CA ARG A 97 4.32 -18.14 29.12
C ARG A 97 5.47 -17.52 28.35
N GLN A 98 6.73 -17.88 28.61
CA GLN A 98 7.87 -17.38 27.83
C GLN A 98 7.84 -17.86 26.37
N GLN A 99 7.39 -19.10 26.13
CA GLN A 99 7.24 -19.61 24.76
C GLN A 99 6.14 -18.86 23.99
N ALA A 100 4.98 -18.66 24.61
CA ALA A 100 3.88 -17.90 24.02
C ALA A 100 4.34 -16.49 23.62
N MET A 101 5.04 -15.80 24.55
CA MET A 101 5.52 -14.45 24.31
C MET A 101 6.59 -14.41 23.21
N THR A 102 7.52 -15.37 23.20
CA THR A 102 8.56 -15.44 22.17
C THR A 102 7.98 -15.64 20.77
N MET A 103 7.01 -16.56 20.63
CA MET A 103 6.34 -16.79 19.35
C MET A 103 5.54 -15.57 18.90
N LEU A 104 4.80 -14.95 19.81
CA LEU A 104 4.04 -13.73 19.49
C LEU A 104 4.96 -12.56 19.14
N ALA A 105 6.05 -12.36 19.88
CA ALA A 105 7.03 -11.32 19.58
C ALA A 105 7.68 -11.48 18.20
N LYS A 106 7.99 -12.72 17.81
CA LYS A 106 8.46 -13.04 16.44
C LYS A 106 7.39 -12.71 15.40
N ASN A 107 6.14 -13.09 15.65
CA ASN A 107 5.02 -12.75 14.76
C ASN A 107 4.86 -11.24 14.57
N LEU A 108 5.02 -10.47 15.65
CA LEU A 108 4.95 -9.01 15.66
C LEU A 108 6.22 -8.32 15.15
N ARG A 109 7.23 -9.06 14.68
CA ARG A 109 8.52 -8.54 14.20
C ARG A 109 9.30 -7.72 15.26
N LEU A 110 9.08 -8.00 16.56
CA LEU A 110 9.79 -7.29 17.60
C LEU A 110 11.28 -7.61 17.55
N THR A 111 12.10 -6.56 17.51
CA THR A 111 13.56 -6.71 17.58
C THR A 111 13.97 -7.11 18.98
N PRO A 112 14.66 -8.26 19.18
CA PRO A 112 15.11 -8.69 20.50
C PRO A 112 16.01 -7.65 21.14
N VAL A 113 15.76 -7.34 22.41
CA VAL A 113 16.56 -6.40 23.21
C VAL A 113 17.64 -7.16 23.96
N PRO A 114 18.94 -6.90 23.76
CA PRO A 114 20.01 -7.62 24.45
C PRO A 114 19.98 -7.44 25.98
N GLY A 115 20.56 -8.41 26.70
CA GLY A 115 20.78 -8.39 28.14
C GLY A 115 19.70 -9.13 28.94
N GLU A 116 19.92 -9.21 30.26
CA GLU A 116 19.06 -9.93 31.20
C GLU A 116 17.70 -9.25 31.38
N VAL A 117 16.67 -10.03 31.71
CA VAL A 117 15.33 -9.53 32.04
C VAL A 117 15.31 -9.07 33.49
N THR A 118 15.31 -7.77 33.69
CA THR A 118 15.33 -7.15 35.03
C THR A 118 13.99 -6.54 35.44
N GLU A 119 13.03 -6.56 34.54
CA GLU A 119 11.69 -6.01 34.72
C GLU A 119 10.81 -6.86 35.66
N PHE A 120 11.22 -8.11 35.94
CA PHE A 120 10.51 -9.05 36.83
C PHE A 120 11.46 -9.62 37.88
N ILE A 121 10.96 -9.88 39.10
CA ILE A 121 11.78 -10.46 40.19
C ILE A 121 12.30 -11.86 39.89
N ASP A 122 11.61 -12.61 39.03
CA ASP A 122 12.01 -13.93 38.54
C ASP A 122 12.69 -13.87 37.15
N GLY A 123 13.30 -12.71 36.80
CA GLY A 123 13.92 -12.48 35.50
C GLY A 123 15.06 -13.46 35.16
N ASN A 124 15.73 -14.04 36.16
CA ASN A 124 16.76 -15.05 35.95
C ASN A 124 16.21 -16.43 35.54
N GLY A 125 14.90 -16.65 35.65
CA GLY A 125 14.23 -17.87 35.22
C GLY A 125 13.91 -17.97 33.74
N PHE A 126 14.23 -16.94 32.94
CA PHE A 126 14.01 -17.00 31.50
C PHE A 126 15.11 -17.77 30.76
N ALA A 127 14.69 -18.59 29.79
CA ALA A 127 15.60 -19.23 28.88
C ALA A 127 16.22 -18.16 27.92
N ASP A 128 17.49 -18.36 27.51
CA ASP A 128 18.23 -17.37 26.69
C ASP A 128 17.52 -16.98 25.41
N TYR A 129 16.86 -17.92 24.74
CA TYR A 129 16.11 -17.66 23.50
C TYR A 129 14.93 -16.70 23.69
N SER A 130 14.40 -16.57 24.91
CA SER A 130 13.21 -15.74 25.21
C SER A 130 13.54 -14.35 25.74
N LYS A 131 14.69 -14.17 26.41
CA LYS A 131 15.06 -12.94 27.11
C LYS A 131 14.86 -11.69 26.27
N GLY A 132 15.47 -11.64 25.09
CA GLY A 132 15.40 -10.48 24.21
C GLY A 132 13.99 -10.16 23.74
N TYR A 133 13.19 -11.16 23.42
CA TYR A 133 11.81 -10.99 22.97
C TYR A 133 10.88 -10.55 24.11
N VAL A 134 11.06 -11.09 25.30
CA VAL A 134 10.30 -10.67 26.48
C VAL A 134 10.58 -9.21 26.80
N LYS A 135 11.84 -8.78 26.80
CA LYS A 135 12.21 -7.36 26.99
C LYS A 135 11.57 -6.46 25.93
N ALA A 136 11.59 -6.88 24.67
CA ALA A 136 10.94 -6.14 23.60
C ALA A 136 9.43 -6.00 23.85
N ALA A 137 8.78 -7.09 24.26
CA ALA A 137 7.35 -7.10 24.58
C ALA A 137 6.96 -6.24 25.80
N VAL A 138 7.82 -6.17 26.81
CA VAL A 138 7.62 -5.26 27.96
C VAL A 138 7.69 -3.80 27.50
N ARG A 139 8.69 -3.46 26.67
CA ARG A 139 8.84 -2.09 26.11
C ARG A 139 7.63 -1.66 25.29
N GLN A 140 7.02 -2.59 24.56
CA GLN A 140 5.80 -2.36 23.77
C GLN A 140 4.50 -2.41 24.63
N GLY A 141 4.62 -2.60 25.96
CA GLY A 141 3.45 -2.66 26.85
C GLY A 141 2.54 -3.88 26.69
N LEU A 142 2.97 -4.90 25.93
CA LEU A 142 2.18 -6.11 25.67
C LEU A 142 2.04 -6.96 26.94
N ILE A 143 3.01 -6.93 27.83
CA ILE A 143 3.04 -7.68 29.09
C ILE A 143 3.41 -6.81 30.27
N LYS A 144 2.78 -7.09 31.43
CA LYS A 144 3.03 -6.35 32.68
C LYS A 144 3.42 -7.26 33.86
N GLY A 145 3.44 -8.59 33.67
CA GLY A 145 3.65 -9.55 34.76
C GLY A 145 2.46 -9.66 35.72
N TYR A 146 2.68 -10.32 36.87
CA TYR A 146 1.71 -10.48 37.93
C TYR A 146 1.85 -9.35 38.98
N PRO A 147 0.82 -9.15 39.82
CA PRO A 147 0.86 -8.14 40.88
C PRO A 147 1.98 -8.33 41.91
N ASP A 148 2.49 -9.58 42.04
CA ASP A 148 3.63 -9.92 42.92
C ASP A 148 5.00 -9.60 42.27
N GLY A 149 5.03 -8.97 41.09
CA GLY A 149 6.25 -8.62 40.39
C GLY A 149 6.88 -9.77 39.58
N THR A 150 6.26 -10.94 39.54
CA THR A 150 6.77 -12.10 38.77
C THR A 150 6.20 -12.14 37.35
N PHE A 151 6.90 -12.78 36.42
CA PHE A 151 6.38 -13.16 35.10
C PHE A 151 5.97 -14.64 35.07
N ARG A 152 6.66 -15.51 35.79
CA ARG A 152 6.52 -17.00 35.84
C ARG A 152 6.79 -17.61 34.47
N PRO A 153 8.03 -17.51 33.95
CA PRO A 153 8.36 -17.86 32.56
C PRO A 153 8.05 -19.30 32.18
N GLU A 154 8.29 -20.25 33.09
CA GLU A 154 8.04 -21.69 32.89
C GLU A 154 6.60 -22.13 33.20
N ALA A 155 5.79 -21.28 33.80
CA ALA A 155 4.38 -21.63 34.05
C ALA A 155 3.61 -21.75 32.72
N ASN A 156 2.73 -22.74 32.64
CA ASN A 156 1.85 -22.87 31.48
C ASN A 156 0.90 -21.67 31.38
N ILE A 157 0.61 -21.23 30.15
CA ILE A 157 -0.33 -20.14 29.92
C ILE A 157 -1.77 -20.68 29.88
N SER A 158 -2.67 -20.03 30.63
CA SER A 158 -4.10 -20.35 30.55
C SER A 158 -4.75 -19.69 29.33
N ARG A 159 -5.89 -20.22 28.91
CA ARG A 159 -6.69 -19.69 27.77
C ARG A 159 -7.08 -18.24 27.98
N GLY A 160 -7.48 -17.85 29.20
CA GLY A 160 -7.81 -16.47 29.52
C GLY A 160 -6.58 -15.54 29.45
N ALA A 161 -5.44 -15.98 30.02
CA ALA A 161 -4.21 -15.19 29.95
C ALA A 161 -3.70 -15.04 28.50
N MET A 162 -3.88 -16.08 27.68
CA MET A 162 -3.53 -16.06 26.28
C MET A 162 -4.48 -15.16 25.47
N ALA A 163 -5.79 -15.19 25.74
CA ALA A 163 -6.75 -14.30 25.12
C ALA A 163 -6.42 -12.82 25.41
N LEU A 164 -6.11 -12.49 26.64
CA LEU A 164 -5.70 -11.13 27.02
C LEU A 164 -4.40 -10.69 26.34
N LEU A 165 -3.45 -11.61 26.16
CA LEU A 165 -2.20 -11.35 25.46
C LEU A 165 -2.45 -11.04 23.97
N LEU A 166 -3.28 -11.86 23.30
CA LEU A 166 -3.65 -11.64 21.89
C LEU A 166 -4.49 -10.37 21.70
N ASP A 167 -5.46 -10.11 22.59
CA ASP A 167 -6.26 -8.88 22.52
C ASP A 167 -5.39 -7.62 22.58
N ARG A 168 -4.42 -7.58 23.49
CA ARG A 168 -3.47 -6.46 23.59
C ARG A 168 -2.58 -6.34 22.36
N ALA A 169 -2.14 -7.46 21.80
CA ALA A 169 -1.30 -7.47 20.61
C ALA A 169 -2.05 -7.00 19.38
N LEU A 170 -3.27 -7.48 19.18
CA LEU A 170 -4.11 -7.19 18.02
C LEU A 170 -4.72 -5.78 18.08
N GLY A 171 -5.18 -5.38 19.27
CA GLY A 171 -5.93 -4.13 19.44
C GLY A 171 -7.26 -4.17 18.68
N ASN A 172 -7.42 -3.35 17.66
CA ASN A 172 -8.54 -3.41 16.72
C ASN A 172 -8.12 -4.26 15.51
N LEU A 173 -8.81 -5.38 15.30
CA LEU A 173 -8.52 -6.33 14.22
C LEU A 173 -9.43 -6.10 13.03
N ILE A 174 -8.85 -5.89 11.85
CA ILE A 174 -9.54 -5.75 10.56
C ILE A 174 -9.22 -6.99 9.72
N GLN A 175 -10.23 -7.87 9.54
CA GLN A 175 -10.11 -9.17 8.86
C GLN A 175 -10.86 -9.23 7.53
N GLU A 176 -11.69 -8.23 7.22
CA GLU A 176 -12.49 -8.20 6.01
C GLU A 176 -12.06 -7.03 5.12
N PRO A 177 -12.15 -7.18 3.77
CA PRO A 177 -11.94 -6.09 2.84
C PRO A 177 -12.92 -4.94 3.11
N GLY A 178 -12.48 -3.70 2.92
CA GLY A 178 -13.36 -2.55 3.08
C GLY A 178 -12.66 -1.27 3.50
N THR A 179 -13.45 -0.23 3.74
CA THR A 179 -12.97 1.06 4.23
C THR A 179 -13.38 1.24 5.68
N TYR A 180 -12.41 1.57 6.52
CA TYR A 180 -12.56 1.69 7.97
C TYR A 180 -12.14 3.08 8.43
N GLU A 181 -12.92 3.68 9.31
CA GLU A 181 -12.63 4.91 10.04
C GLU A 181 -12.78 4.65 11.54
N LEU A 182 -11.66 4.57 12.24
CA LEU A 182 -11.68 4.19 13.65
C LEU A 182 -11.59 5.41 14.60
N GLY A 183 -11.34 6.61 14.06
CA GLY A 183 -11.10 7.81 14.88
C GLY A 183 -9.85 7.69 15.75
N ASP A 184 -9.96 8.01 17.03
CA ASP A 184 -8.85 7.89 17.98
C ASP A 184 -8.82 6.50 18.63
N VAL A 185 -7.76 5.75 18.35
CA VAL A 185 -7.52 4.39 18.87
C VAL A 185 -6.41 4.43 19.92
N PHE A 186 -6.71 4.06 21.16
CA PHE A 186 -5.74 4.06 22.27
C PHE A 186 -4.80 2.84 22.29
N GLY A 187 -5.11 1.77 21.56
CA GLY A 187 -4.32 0.54 21.44
C GLY A 187 -3.70 0.36 20.05
N ASN A 188 -3.41 -0.89 19.72
CA ASN A 188 -2.92 -1.29 18.41
C ASN A 188 -4.06 -1.40 17.39
N VAL A 189 -3.69 -1.41 16.12
CA VAL A 189 -4.55 -1.81 15.00
C VAL A 189 -3.84 -2.88 14.19
N THR A 190 -4.53 -3.95 13.86
CA THR A 190 -4.00 -5.03 13.01
C THR A 190 -4.87 -5.19 11.77
N ILE A 191 -4.27 -5.12 10.60
CA ILE A 191 -4.90 -5.38 9.30
C ILE A 191 -4.42 -6.73 8.80
N SER A 192 -5.32 -7.70 8.67
CA SER A 192 -5.05 -9.04 8.16
C SER A 192 -5.81 -9.39 6.89
N SER A 193 -6.43 -8.40 6.25
CA SER A 193 -7.16 -8.55 4.99
C SER A 193 -6.65 -7.57 3.94
N ALA A 194 -6.44 -8.07 2.72
CA ALA A 194 -6.16 -7.25 1.54
C ALA A 194 -7.38 -6.42 1.11
N ALA A 195 -7.21 -5.51 0.16
CA ALA A 195 -8.23 -4.58 -0.30
C ALA A 195 -8.87 -3.77 0.86
N THR A 196 -8.06 -3.45 1.87
CA THR A 196 -8.45 -2.69 3.05
C THR A 196 -7.95 -1.25 2.94
N THR A 197 -8.85 -0.30 3.21
CA THR A 197 -8.50 1.12 3.39
C THR A 197 -8.77 1.52 4.83
N LEU A 198 -7.74 1.91 5.57
CA LEU A 198 -7.88 2.56 6.88
C LEU A 198 -7.68 4.06 6.69
N ARG A 199 -8.69 4.86 7.09
CA ARG A 199 -8.62 6.31 6.91
C ARG A 199 -9.06 7.09 8.14
N ASN A 200 -8.65 8.39 8.20
CA ASN A 200 -9.08 9.35 9.22
C ASN A 200 -8.92 8.80 10.65
N THR A 201 -7.76 8.16 10.93
CA THR A 201 -7.55 7.41 12.16
C THR A 201 -6.24 7.84 12.84
N THR A 202 -6.30 8.11 14.16
CA THR A 202 -5.13 8.30 15.00
C THR A 202 -4.92 7.07 15.89
N ILE A 203 -3.73 6.47 15.85
CA ILE A 203 -3.40 5.25 16.59
C ILE A 203 -2.33 5.58 17.62
N ALA A 204 -2.64 5.44 18.91
CA ALA A 204 -1.69 5.65 20.00
C ALA A 204 -0.70 4.48 20.15
N GLY A 205 -1.11 3.27 19.81
CA GLY A 205 -0.29 2.07 19.74
C GLY A 205 0.38 1.90 18.38
N ASN A 206 0.63 0.63 18.00
CA ASN A 206 1.24 0.25 16.73
C ASN A 206 0.18 -0.10 15.69
N LEU A 207 0.53 0.07 14.42
CA LEU A 207 -0.23 -0.43 13.29
C LEU A 207 0.52 -1.61 12.65
N TYR A 208 -0.14 -2.76 12.59
CA TYR A 208 0.39 -3.98 11.96
C TYR A 208 -0.34 -4.28 10.66
N VAL A 209 0.40 -4.34 9.56
CA VAL A 209 -0.05 -4.93 8.30
C VAL A 209 0.51 -6.36 8.26
N SER A 210 -0.38 -7.33 8.40
CA SER A 210 -0.01 -8.72 8.67
C SER A 210 0.76 -9.39 7.53
N GLY A 211 1.70 -10.28 7.89
CA GLY A 211 2.36 -11.18 6.95
C GLY A 211 1.47 -12.28 6.36
N GLY A 212 0.23 -12.41 6.84
CA GLY A 212 -0.78 -13.28 6.24
C GLY A 212 -1.51 -12.69 5.03
N LEU A 213 -1.32 -11.40 4.75
CA LEU A 213 -1.74 -10.79 3.49
C LEU A 213 -0.94 -11.43 2.34
N GLU A 214 -1.60 -12.18 1.47
CA GLU A 214 -0.93 -12.92 0.39
C GLU A 214 -0.69 -12.05 -0.83
N LEU A 215 -1.72 -11.38 -1.32
CA LEU A 215 -1.65 -10.46 -2.46
C LEU A 215 -2.73 -9.38 -2.30
N GLY A 216 -2.39 -8.17 -2.71
CA GLY A 216 -3.33 -7.07 -2.77
C GLY A 216 -2.91 -5.84 -1.95
N ALA A 217 -3.54 -4.72 -2.26
CA ALA A 217 -3.21 -3.44 -1.66
C ALA A 217 -3.84 -3.25 -0.28
N VAL A 218 -3.11 -2.56 0.60
CA VAL A 218 -3.64 -1.94 1.81
C VAL A 218 -3.39 -0.44 1.72
N THR A 219 -4.42 0.36 1.89
CA THR A 219 -4.29 1.83 1.84
C THR A 219 -4.47 2.42 3.24
N LEU A 220 -3.50 3.22 3.66
CA LEU A 220 -3.58 4.09 4.81
C LEU A 220 -3.76 5.52 4.32
N GLU A 221 -4.87 6.18 4.67
CA GLU A 221 -5.21 7.52 4.20
C GLU A 221 -5.53 8.45 5.37
N ASN A 222 -4.79 9.55 5.51
CA ASN A 222 -4.95 10.48 6.65
C ASN A 222 -4.83 9.74 8.00
N VAL A 223 -3.79 8.90 8.13
CA VAL A 223 -3.55 8.08 9.33
C VAL A 223 -2.34 8.62 10.08
N ARG A 224 -2.50 8.79 11.39
CA ARG A 224 -1.40 9.16 12.29
C ARG A 224 -1.13 8.04 13.27
N VAL A 225 0.13 7.55 13.31
CA VAL A 225 0.55 6.49 14.23
C VAL A 225 1.60 7.04 15.19
N LEU A 226 1.28 7.01 16.49
CA LEU A 226 2.20 7.47 17.53
C LEU A 226 3.21 6.39 17.93
N GLY A 227 2.85 5.12 17.78
CA GLY A 227 3.76 3.97 17.85
C GLY A 227 4.47 3.72 16.52
N ASP A 228 4.71 2.46 16.20
CA ASP A 228 5.40 2.03 14.99
C ASP A 228 4.39 1.51 13.95
N ILE A 229 4.68 1.69 12.67
CA ILE A 229 4.02 0.99 11.57
C ILE A 229 4.87 -0.23 11.23
N ILE A 230 4.29 -1.42 11.25
CA ILE A 230 4.96 -2.66 10.88
C ILE A 230 4.26 -3.24 9.65
N VAL A 231 4.97 -3.36 8.54
CA VAL A 231 4.51 -3.96 7.29
C VAL A 231 5.22 -5.29 7.12
N ALA A 232 4.48 -6.38 7.34
CA ALA A 232 4.98 -7.75 7.20
C ALA A 232 4.41 -8.48 5.97
N GLY A 233 3.42 -7.90 5.31
CA GLY A 233 2.79 -8.42 4.09
C GLY A 233 2.33 -7.31 3.16
N SER A 234 2.42 -7.56 1.88
CA SER A 234 1.86 -6.74 0.79
C SER A 234 1.89 -7.54 -0.51
N GLY A 235 1.30 -7.02 -1.60
CA GLY A 235 1.54 -7.54 -2.93
C GLY A 235 2.97 -7.27 -3.43
N GLU A 236 3.39 -8.00 -4.45
CA GLU A 236 4.66 -7.79 -5.15
C GLU A 236 4.40 -6.99 -6.43
N SER A 237 4.75 -5.70 -6.44
CA SER A 237 4.55 -4.86 -7.63
C SER A 237 5.62 -3.78 -7.74
N GLU A 238 6.38 -3.79 -8.83
CA GLU A 238 7.31 -2.71 -9.18
C GLU A 238 6.56 -1.41 -9.57
N THR A 239 5.31 -1.53 -10.04
CA THR A 239 4.48 -0.38 -10.44
C THR A 239 3.76 0.26 -9.25
N GLY A 240 3.67 -0.45 -8.13
CA GLY A 240 3.01 0.00 -6.90
C GLY A 240 1.50 -0.28 -6.84
N ASP A 241 0.93 -1.03 -7.77
CA ASP A 241 -0.51 -1.27 -7.85
C ASP A 241 -1.03 -2.20 -6.73
N GLU A 242 -0.17 -3.12 -6.24
CA GLU A 242 -0.46 -4.05 -5.14
C GLU A 242 0.35 -3.73 -3.88
N SER A 243 0.58 -2.47 -3.63
CA SER A 243 1.43 -1.98 -2.54
C SER A 243 0.67 -1.74 -1.25
N VAL A 244 1.42 -1.62 -0.15
CA VAL A 244 0.95 -0.83 0.99
C VAL A 244 1.10 0.65 0.63
N ILE A 245 -0.03 1.34 0.53
CA ILE A 245 -0.11 2.74 0.09
C ILE A 245 -0.24 3.63 1.32
N LEU A 246 0.70 4.54 1.48
CA LEU A 246 0.76 5.53 2.54
C LEU A 246 0.39 6.91 1.97
N ARG A 247 -0.86 7.34 2.13
CA ARG A 247 -1.36 8.63 1.66
C ARG A 247 -1.65 9.54 2.84
N ASN A 248 -0.91 10.64 2.97
CA ASN A 248 -1.03 11.57 4.10
C ASN A 248 -0.86 10.87 5.46
N VAL A 249 0.15 10.00 5.58
CA VAL A 249 0.45 9.23 6.78
C VAL A 249 1.56 9.90 7.57
N GLU A 250 1.37 10.03 8.88
CA GLU A 250 2.37 10.56 9.81
C GLU A 250 2.78 9.48 10.82
N ALA A 251 4.09 9.16 10.90
CA ALA A 251 4.65 8.25 11.88
C ALA A 251 6.12 8.55 12.17
N ASN A 252 6.62 8.10 13.33
CA ASN A 252 8.04 8.16 13.62
C ASN A 252 8.81 7.01 12.95
N ASN A 253 8.29 5.79 13.01
CA ASN A 253 8.99 4.61 12.54
C ASN A 253 8.08 3.76 11.65
N LEU A 254 8.69 3.19 10.61
CA LEU A 254 8.13 2.19 9.74
C LEU A 254 9.11 1.01 9.65
N GLU A 255 8.66 -0.18 9.97
CA GLU A 255 9.38 -1.42 9.76
C GLU A 255 8.77 -2.19 8.58
N VAL A 256 9.61 -2.61 7.63
CA VAL A 256 9.25 -3.42 6.46
C VAL A 256 9.99 -4.74 6.59
N ASP A 257 9.31 -5.81 6.97
CA ASP A 257 9.94 -7.09 7.29
C ASP A 257 9.06 -8.29 6.91
N ASN A 258 9.40 -8.97 5.82
CA ASN A 258 8.76 -10.21 5.43
C ASN A 258 9.67 -11.41 5.73
N LEU A 259 9.34 -12.19 6.75
CA LEU A 259 10.12 -13.39 7.13
C LEU A 259 10.10 -14.51 6.08
N LYS A 260 9.17 -14.50 5.14
CA LYS A 260 9.12 -15.47 4.03
C LYS A 260 10.15 -15.18 2.95
N GLY A 261 10.81 -14.00 2.99
CA GLY A 261 11.78 -13.57 1.99
C GLY A 261 11.15 -13.07 0.68
N GLN A 262 9.84 -12.86 0.66
CA GLN A 262 9.14 -12.22 -0.46
C GLN A 262 9.42 -10.72 -0.47
N TYR A 263 9.33 -10.10 -1.66
CA TYR A 263 9.44 -8.66 -1.79
C TYR A 263 8.17 -7.99 -1.23
N LEU A 264 8.39 -6.87 -0.54
CA LEU A 264 7.30 -6.00 -0.12
C LEU A 264 7.25 -4.76 -0.98
N SER A 265 6.07 -4.38 -1.42
CA SER A 265 5.84 -3.17 -2.19
C SER A 265 5.25 -2.07 -1.31
N LEU A 266 5.89 -0.89 -1.31
CA LEU A 266 5.53 0.25 -0.50
C LEU A 266 5.43 1.51 -1.37
N ARG A 267 4.34 2.28 -1.24
CA ARG A 267 4.12 3.53 -1.97
C ARG A 267 3.76 4.66 -1.02
N ALA A 268 4.58 5.71 -0.99
CA ALA A 268 4.30 6.93 -0.24
C ALA A 268 3.76 8.04 -1.16
N GLU A 269 2.71 8.74 -0.73
CA GLU A 269 2.03 9.76 -1.51
C GLU A 269 1.54 10.93 -0.64
N GLY A 270 1.21 12.04 -1.30
CA GLY A 270 0.59 13.21 -0.67
C GLY A 270 1.50 13.89 0.35
N THR A 271 0.99 14.11 1.55
CA THR A 271 1.73 14.76 2.64
C THR A 271 2.37 13.77 3.61
N THR A 272 2.50 12.49 3.22
CA THR A 272 3.13 11.45 4.05
C THR A 272 4.49 11.92 4.57
N SER A 273 4.77 11.64 5.85
CA SER A 273 6.03 11.97 6.51
C SER A 273 6.36 10.92 7.57
N ILE A 274 7.33 10.08 7.26
CA ILE A 274 7.83 9.03 8.15
C ILE A 274 9.31 9.28 8.41
N LYS A 275 9.66 9.42 9.68
CA LYS A 275 11.01 9.85 10.08
C LYS A 275 12.06 8.79 9.82
N ASN A 276 11.79 7.54 10.19
CA ASN A 276 12.73 6.43 10.04
C ASN A 276 12.03 5.22 9.43
N THR A 277 12.65 4.61 8.43
CA THR A 277 12.18 3.39 7.79
C THR A 277 13.29 2.34 7.83
N SER A 278 13.03 1.19 8.46
CA SER A 278 13.93 0.03 8.48
C SER A 278 13.37 -1.04 7.54
N VAL A 279 14.15 -1.43 6.53
CA VAL A 279 13.75 -2.41 5.51
C VAL A 279 14.59 -3.66 5.71
N ARG A 280 13.96 -4.73 6.25
CA ARG A 280 14.61 -5.98 6.63
C ARG A 280 14.32 -7.15 5.68
N SER A 281 13.65 -6.89 4.57
CA SER A 281 13.41 -7.85 3.48
C SER A 281 13.67 -7.18 2.15
N GLY A 282 13.66 -7.92 1.03
CA GLY A 282 13.62 -7.32 -0.30
C GLY A 282 12.42 -6.39 -0.43
N ALA A 283 12.57 -5.27 -1.13
CA ALA A 283 11.50 -4.29 -1.24
C ALA A 283 11.53 -3.48 -2.54
N TYR A 284 10.31 -3.11 -3.00
CA TYR A 284 10.05 -2.07 -3.98
C TYR A 284 9.51 -0.85 -3.26
N ILE A 285 10.24 0.26 -3.30
CA ILE A 285 9.85 1.51 -2.62
C ILE A 285 9.64 2.60 -3.67
N LEU A 286 8.43 3.14 -3.70
CA LEU A 286 8.05 4.24 -4.58
C LEU A 286 7.60 5.44 -3.72
N ASP A 287 8.38 6.51 -3.71
CA ASP A 287 8.04 7.74 -3.00
C ASP A 287 7.65 8.85 -3.98
N ARG A 288 6.35 9.16 -4.04
CA ARG A 288 5.76 10.23 -4.85
C ARG A 288 5.49 11.51 -4.08
N THR A 289 6.03 11.62 -2.87
CA THR A 289 5.85 12.83 -2.07
C THR A 289 6.76 13.97 -2.55
N PRO A 290 6.45 15.23 -2.22
CA PRO A 290 7.38 16.34 -2.44
C PRO A 290 8.67 16.16 -1.64
N THR A 291 9.78 16.74 -2.12
CA THR A 291 11.08 16.79 -1.43
C THR A 291 10.91 17.29 0.01
N GLY A 292 11.61 16.67 0.95
CA GLY A 292 11.53 16.97 2.40
C GLY A 292 10.32 16.29 3.09
N ARG A 293 9.62 15.40 2.40
CA ARG A 293 8.52 14.58 2.92
C ARG A 293 8.74 13.12 2.55
N GLY A 294 7.75 12.27 2.79
CA GLY A 294 7.79 10.83 2.49
C GLY A 294 8.62 10.05 3.49
N LEU A 295 9.47 9.18 2.99
CA LEU A 295 10.34 8.32 3.79
C LEU A 295 11.70 8.99 4.00
N LEU A 296 11.85 9.73 5.10
CA LEU A 296 12.99 10.65 5.29
C LEU A 296 14.33 9.94 5.48
N ASN A 297 14.38 8.85 6.26
CA ASN A 297 15.56 8.06 6.48
C ASN A 297 15.26 6.58 6.27
N ILE A 298 15.85 5.99 5.24
CA ILE A 298 15.65 4.58 4.89
C ILE A 298 16.95 3.83 5.20
N ASN A 299 16.86 2.78 6.04
CA ASN A 299 17.92 1.82 6.28
C ASN A 299 17.55 0.50 5.62
N LEU A 300 18.36 0.05 4.66
CA LEU A 300 18.22 -1.24 4.00
C LEU A 300 19.08 -2.25 4.79
N GLU A 301 18.42 -3.09 5.58
CA GLU A 301 19.01 -4.04 6.55
C GLU A 301 18.50 -5.45 6.30
N GLY A 302 18.28 -5.80 5.02
CA GLY A 302 17.75 -7.10 4.61
C GLY A 302 18.69 -8.27 4.85
N PRO A 303 18.25 -9.50 4.59
CA PRO A 303 19.14 -10.66 4.61
C PRO A 303 20.19 -10.53 3.50
N ARG A 304 21.31 -11.22 3.70
CA ARG A 304 22.41 -11.28 2.70
C ARG A 304 21.85 -11.63 1.32
N GLY A 305 22.20 -10.85 0.30
CA GLY A 305 21.72 -11.05 -1.07
C GLY A 305 20.33 -10.47 -1.35
N ALA A 306 19.74 -9.70 -0.44
CA ALA A 306 18.46 -9.06 -0.69
C ALA A 306 18.51 -8.07 -1.86
N ASN A 307 17.39 -7.95 -2.57
CA ASN A 307 17.24 -7.00 -3.67
C ASN A 307 16.33 -5.85 -3.26
N PHE A 308 16.72 -4.64 -3.64
CA PHE A 308 15.96 -3.42 -3.38
C PHE A 308 15.78 -2.64 -4.68
N SER A 309 14.58 -2.13 -4.92
CA SER A 309 14.30 -1.19 -6.00
C SER A 309 13.67 0.07 -5.44
N LEU A 310 14.27 1.21 -5.74
CA LEU A 310 13.88 2.53 -5.23
C LEU A 310 13.45 3.43 -6.38
N SER A 311 12.37 4.16 -6.19
CA SER A 311 11.89 5.18 -7.14
C SER A 311 11.31 6.38 -6.41
N GLY A 312 11.38 7.55 -7.05
CA GLY A 312 10.77 8.79 -6.57
C GLY A 312 11.73 9.71 -5.83
N ASN A 313 11.19 10.52 -4.91
CA ASN A 313 11.96 11.52 -4.17
C ASN A 313 12.33 11.00 -2.79
N LEU A 314 13.59 10.62 -2.59
CA LEU A 314 14.08 10.04 -1.35
C LEU A 314 15.15 10.93 -0.73
N GLU A 315 15.05 11.16 0.59
CA GLU A 315 15.96 12.08 1.29
C GLU A 315 17.30 11.40 1.65
N ASN A 316 17.26 10.38 2.47
CA ASN A 316 18.45 9.69 2.95
C ASN A 316 18.26 8.18 2.93
N VAL A 317 19.11 7.49 2.17
CA VAL A 317 19.11 6.03 2.06
C VAL A 317 20.48 5.50 2.48
N VAL A 318 20.49 4.52 3.38
CA VAL A 318 21.68 3.81 3.80
C VAL A 318 21.53 2.33 3.52
N ASN A 319 22.33 1.78 2.60
CA ASN A 319 22.40 0.35 2.37
C ASN A 319 23.45 -0.29 3.29
N LYS A 320 23.01 -1.18 4.17
CA LYS A 320 23.81 -1.97 5.10
C LYS A 320 23.81 -3.47 4.81
N THR A 321 23.17 -3.88 3.73
CA THR A 321 22.92 -5.29 3.41
C THR A 321 24.07 -5.88 2.58
N PRO A 322 24.77 -6.92 3.10
CA PRO A 322 25.82 -7.59 2.35
C PRO A 322 25.29 -8.29 1.10
N ASP A 323 26.10 -8.32 0.03
CA ASP A 323 25.80 -8.95 -1.27
C ASP A 323 24.46 -8.52 -1.90
N SER A 324 23.89 -7.38 -1.45
CA SER A 324 22.62 -6.88 -1.96
C SER A 324 22.71 -6.34 -3.39
N THR A 325 21.59 -6.39 -4.11
CA THR A 325 21.41 -5.65 -5.35
C THR A 325 20.48 -4.47 -5.07
N LEU A 326 21.01 -3.25 -5.22
CA LEU A 326 20.26 -2.03 -5.10
C LEU A 326 20.07 -1.37 -6.46
N ARG A 327 18.83 -1.19 -6.89
CA ARG A 327 18.47 -0.47 -8.13
C ARG A 327 17.78 0.82 -7.76
N VAL A 328 18.22 1.93 -8.33
CA VAL A 328 17.48 3.19 -8.34
C VAL A 328 16.86 3.32 -9.73
N ALA A 329 15.56 3.07 -9.82
CA ALA A 329 14.86 2.97 -11.10
C ALA A 329 14.50 4.35 -11.68
N ALA A 330 14.12 5.31 -10.84
CA ALA A 330 13.80 6.66 -11.28
C ALA A 330 13.73 7.64 -10.09
N GLY A 331 13.81 8.95 -10.38
CA GLY A 331 13.61 10.01 -9.40
C GLY A 331 14.92 10.52 -8.78
N THR A 332 14.81 11.26 -7.67
CA THR A 332 15.95 11.94 -7.07
C THR A 332 16.19 11.46 -5.64
N LEU A 333 17.37 10.91 -5.39
CA LEU A 333 17.88 10.63 -4.04
C LEU A 333 18.80 11.78 -3.59
N GLN A 334 18.44 12.43 -2.48
CA GLN A 334 19.29 13.51 -1.94
C GLN A 334 20.62 12.93 -1.42
N LYS A 335 20.57 11.80 -0.73
CA LYS A 335 21.77 11.11 -0.24
C LYS A 335 21.59 9.60 -0.25
N LEU A 336 22.56 8.89 -0.84
CA LEU A 336 22.69 7.45 -0.80
C LEU A 336 24.06 7.07 -0.22
N THR A 337 24.07 6.22 0.80
CA THR A 337 25.29 5.67 1.38
C THR A 337 25.30 4.16 1.23
N VAL A 338 26.35 3.62 0.63
CA VAL A 338 26.64 2.19 0.68
C VAL A 338 27.64 2.00 1.83
N ASP A 339 27.11 1.54 2.96
CA ASP A 339 27.80 1.43 4.25
C ASP A 339 28.91 0.36 4.20
N GLU A 340 29.89 0.43 5.12
CA GLU A 340 30.97 -0.54 5.22
C GLU A 340 30.50 -1.98 5.45
N THR A 341 29.32 -2.15 6.05
CA THR A 341 28.69 -3.47 6.28
C THR A 341 28.09 -4.08 5.02
N ALA A 342 27.86 -3.31 3.97
CA ALA A 342 27.27 -3.76 2.70
C ALA A 342 28.31 -4.37 1.72
N ALA A 343 29.30 -5.08 2.25
CA ALA A 343 30.33 -5.72 1.42
C ALA A 343 29.70 -6.65 0.36
N GLY A 344 30.21 -6.59 -0.88
CA GLY A 344 29.70 -7.37 -2.00
C GLY A 344 28.40 -6.84 -2.63
N ALA A 345 27.85 -5.75 -2.12
CA ALA A 345 26.67 -5.14 -2.73
C ALA A 345 26.95 -4.58 -4.13
N SER A 346 25.91 -4.41 -4.92
CA SER A 346 25.94 -3.75 -6.24
C SER A 346 24.88 -2.65 -6.30
N LEU A 347 25.20 -1.55 -7.00
CA LEU A 347 24.28 -0.43 -7.23
C LEU A 347 24.08 -0.24 -8.74
N THR A 348 22.82 -0.17 -9.16
CA THR A 348 22.45 0.18 -10.54
C THR A 348 21.60 1.45 -10.52
N LEU A 349 21.99 2.43 -11.33
CA LEU A 349 21.25 3.68 -11.53
C LEU A 349 20.67 3.67 -12.95
N ASP A 350 19.34 3.62 -13.06
CA ASP A 350 18.66 3.70 -14.36
C ASP A 350 18.73 5.12 -14.94
N PRO A 351 18.51 5.31 -16.24
CA PRO A 351 18.70 6.61 -16.92
C PRO A 351 17.90 7.79 -16.32
N ASN A 352 16.78 7.51 -15.63
CA ASN A 352 15.94 8.55 -15.03
C ASN A 352 16.22 8.72 -13.52
N ALA A 353 17.28 8.11 -13.00
CA ALA A 353 17.68 8.20 -11.61
C ALA A 353 18.76 9.28 -11.43
N THR A 354 18.60 10.11 -10.42
CA THR A 354 19.59 11.10 -10.01
C THR A 354 19.94 10.92 -8.54
N VAL A 355 21.23 10.79 -8.23
CA VAL A 355 21.74 10.75 -6.85
C VAL A 355 22.58 12.01 -6.59
N LYS A 356 22.10 12.90 -5.71
CA LYS A 356 22.82 14.15 -5.41
C LYS A 356 24.11 13.92 -4.62
N THR A 357 24.09 13.00 -3.67
CA THR A 357 25.30 12.63 -2.93
C THR A 357 25.36 11.12 -2.76
N LEU A 358 26.35 10.49 -3.37
CA LEU A 358 26.64 9.07 -3.25
C LEU A 358 27.89 8.86 -2.41
N ASN A 359 27.75 8.20 -1.26
CA ASN A 359 28.89 7.80 -0.41
C ASN A 359 29.15 6.30 -0.59
N LEU A 360 30.40 5.95 -0.90
CA LEU A 360 30.85 4.57 -1.04
C LEU A 360 31.86 4.27 0.09
N ASP A 361 31.36 3.69 1.18
CA ASP A 361 32.16 3.32 2.35
C ASP A 361 32.68 1.87 2.26
N THR A 362 32.22 1.11 1.27
CA THR A 362 32.74 -0.21 0.85
C THR A 362 32.92 -0.27 -0.67
N GLY A 363 33.82 -1.15 -1.14
CA GLY A 363 34.11 -1.30 -2.56
C GLY A 363 32.99 -2.02 -3.31
N VAL A 364 32.26 -1.28 -4.16
CA VAL A 364 31.09 -1.78 -4.89
C VAL A 364 31.11 -1.33 -6.36
N PRO A 365 30.53 -2.14 -7.27
CA PRO A 365 30.22 -1.69 -8.61
C PRO A 365 28.97 -0.80 -8.61
N VAL A 366 29.11 0.39 -9.17
CA VAL A 366 28.02 1.33 -9.50
C VAL A 366 27.89 1.35 -11.02
N THR A 367 26.76 0.86 -11.52
CA THR A 367 26.51 0.66 -12.96
C THR A 367 25.28 1.42 -13.42
N GLY A 368 25.03 1.42 -14.72
CA GLY A 368 23.88 2.10 -15.33
C GLY A 368 24.21 3.45 -15.91
N ASN A 369 23.17 4.22 -16.31
CA ASN A 369 23.28 5.48 -17.02
C ASN A 369 22.59 6.64 -16.26
N GLY A 370 22.27 6.43 -14.98
CA GLY A 370 21.74 7.48 -14.13
C GLY A 370 22.79 8.53 -13.75
N ASP A 371 22.34 9.64 -13.21
CA ASP A 371 23.19 10.77 -12.86
C ASP A 371 23.64 10.74 -11.40
N VAL A 372 24.90 11.12 -11.17
CA VAL A 372 25.47 11.34 -9.84
C VAL A 372 26.06 12.75 -9.79
N GLU A 373 25.54 13.59 -8.89
CA GLU A 373 26.07 14.94 -8.72
C GLU A 373 27.39 14.92 -7.94
N ASN A 374 27.42 14.29 -6.78
CA ASN A 374 28.63 14.19 -5.94
C ASN A 374 28.88 12.73 -5.58
N VAL A 375 30.04 12.18 -5.88
CA VAL A 375 30.49 10.90 -5.37
C VAL A 375 31.62 11.05 -4.36
N ASN A 376 31.48 10.45 -3.18
CA ASN A 376 32.53 10.34 -2.16
C ASN A 376 32.99 8.89 -2.08
N ILE A 377 34.19 8.61 -2.52
CA ILE A 377 34.78 7.27 -2.54
C ILE A 377 35.77 7.15 -1.37
N ASN A 378 35.36 6.43 -0.32
CA ASN A 378 36.07 6.34 0.96
C ASN A 378 36.91 5.06 1.10
N THR A 379 36.81 4.12 0.12
CA THR A 379 37.48 2.83 0.15
C THR A 379 37.94 2.38 -1.24
N THR A 380 38.86 1.42 -1.29
CA THR A 380 39.34 0.81 -2.54
C THR A 380 38.31 -0.18 -3.11
N GLY A 381 38.41 -0.50 -4.41
CA GLY A 381 37.58 -1.51 -5.09
C GLY A 381 36.26 -0.97 -5.63
N SER A 382 35.98 0.33 -5.49
CA SER A 382 34.80 0.94 -6.10
C SER A 382 34.99 1.12 -7.62
N ILE A 383 33.94 0.77 -8.37
CA ILE A 383 33.84 0.94 -9.82
C ILE A 383 32.61 1.78 -10.09
N VAL A 384 32.75 2.96 -10.65
CA VAL A 384 31.66 3.85 -11.02
C VAL A 384 31.65 3.99 -12.54
N SER A 385 30.64 3.42 -13.21
CA SER A 385 30.59 3.35 -14.68
C SER A 385 30.29 4.68 -15.37
N MET A 386 29.51 5.56 -14.71
CA MET A 386 29.23 6.92 -15.18
C MET A 386 30.29 7.92 -14.69
N LEU A 387 30.31 9.13 -15.26
CA LEU A 387 31.16 10.23 -14.80
C LEU A 387 30.33 11.16 -13.89
N PRO A 388 30.55 11.18 -12.56
CA PRO A 388 29.86 12.09 -11.64
C PRO A 388 30.26 13.54 -11.84
N ASP A 389 29.42 14.50 -11.44
CA ASP A 389 29.72 15.91 -11.55
C ASP A 389 30.91 16.32 -10.66
N ASN A 390 30.97 15.78 -9.44
CA ASN A 390 32.08 15.99 -8.52
C ASN A 390 32.59 14.64 -7.98
N ILE A 391 33.88 14.44 -8.08
CA ILE A 391 34.53 13.19 -7.70
C ILE A 391 35.48 13.47 -6.54
N ASN A 392 35.11 12.98 -5.37
CA ASN A 392 35.92 13.08 -4.14
C ASN A 392 36.45 11.72 -3.78
N ILE A 393 37.72 11.45 -4.04
CA ILE A 393 38.39 10.20 -3.68
C ILE A 393 39.23 10.49 -2.44
N ARG A 394 39.08 9.68 -1.40
CA ARG A 394 39.86 9.79 -0.16
C ARG A 394 41.34 9.64 -0.48
N PRO A 395 42.23 10.50 0.07
CA PRO A 395 43.68 10.36 -0.14
C PRO A 395 44.22 8.97 0.23
N GLY A 396 45.06 8.43 -0.64
CA GLY A 396 45.71 7.12 -0.47
C GLY A 396 44.91 5.93 -1.05
N ILE A 397 43.75 6.18 -1.63
CA ILE A 397 42.96 5.14 -2.34
C ILE A 397 42.81 5.48 -3.82
N THR A 398 42.46 4.45 -4.62
CA THR A 398 42.15 4.61 -6.04
C THR A 398 40.83 3.93 -6.37
N ALA A 399 40.09 4.47 -7.34
CA ALA A 399 38.85 3.92 -7.86
C ALA A 399 38.87 3.89 -9.39
N LEU A 400 38.00 3.07 -9.97
CA LEU A 400 37.74 3.09 -11.41
C LEU A 400 36.49 3.93 -11.65
N VAL A 401 36.64 5.10 -12.31
CA VAL A 401 35.51 6.00 -12.61
C VAL A 401 35.47 6.25 -14.11
N SER A 402 34.33 6.00 -14.73
CA SER A 402 34.13 6.10 -16.19
C SER A 402 35.22 5.39 -17.00
N GLY A 403 35.61 4.19 -16.57
CA GLY A 403 36.66 3.39 -17.21
C GLY A 403 38.09 3.84 -16.94
N THR A 404 38.32 4.93 -16.20
CA THR A 404 39.64 5.47 -15.88
C THR A 404 39.95 5.24 -14.40
N ARG A 405 41.17 4.74 -14.10
CA ARG A 405 41.65 4.63 -12.72
C ARG A 405 42.09 5.99 -12.23
N MET A 406 41.49 6.44 -11.14
CA MET A 406 41.72 7.77 -10.56
C MET A 406 42.12 7.69 -9.07
N ASP A 407 42.95 8.62 -8.64
CA ASP A 407 43.19 8.97 -7.25
C ASP A 407 42.52 10.31 -6.88
N SER A 408 42.79 10.83 -5.71
CA SER A 408 42.19 12.09 -5.24
C SER A 408 42.53 13.31 -6.12
N THR A 409 43.71 13.37 -6.74
CA THR A 409 44.11 14.46 -7.64
C THR A 409 43.42 14.36 -8.96
N GLN A 410 43.43 13.18 -9.58
CA GLN A 410 42.80 12.92 -10.89
C GLN A 410 41.27 13.05 -10.80
N GLY A 411 40.64 12.67 -9.68
CA GLY A 411 39.21 12.90 -9.46
C GLY A 411 38.84 14.36 -9.43
N ALA A 412 39.68 15.21 -8.78
CA ALA A 412 39.48 16.67 -8.74
C ALA A 412 39.66 17.31 -10.14
N GLU A 413 40.65 16.85 -10.91
CA GLU A 413 40.86 17.30 -12.30
C GLU A 413 39.71 16.91 -13.23
N ALA A 414 39.23 15.68 -13.16
CA ALA A 414 38.09 15.22 -13.95
C ALA A 414 36.80 15.99 -13.64
N SER A 415 36.64 16.45 -12.38
CA SER A 415 35.53 17.32 -11.99
C SER A 415 35.56 18.69 -12.67
N ALA A 416 36.70 19.10 -13.26
CA ALA A 416 36.86 20.36 -14.00
C ALA A 416 36.41 20.27 -15.48
N ASP A 417 36.18 19.07 -16.06
CA ASP A 417 35.76 18.94 -17.45
C ASP A 417 34.34 19.44 -17.69
N PRO A 418 34.02 19.96 -18.93
CA PRO A 418 32.67 20.40 -19.24
C PRO A 418 31.67 19.26 -19.16
N ARG A 419 30.50 19.48 -18.57
CA ARG A 419 29.41 18.53 -18.49
C ARG A 419 28.07 19.19 -18.24
N LEU A 420 27.01 18.51 -18.70
CA LEU A 420 25.66 18.79 -18.22
C LEU A 420 25.55 18.30 -16.75
N LEU A 421 24.99 19.15 -15.89
CA LEU A 421 24.82 18.83 -14.46
C LEU A 421 23.89 17.64 -14.24
N ALA A 422 23.94 17.04 -13.08
CA ALA A 422 23.04 15.97 -12.67
C ALA A 422 21.58 16.42 -12.75
N GLY A 423 20.71 15.55 -13.26
CA GLY A 423 19.31 15.90 -13.53
C GLY A 423 19.07 16.67 -14.84
N TYR A 424 20.11 16.89 -15.64
CA TYR A 424 19.99 17.50 -16.99
C TYR A 424 20.62 16.61 -18.07
N PRO A 425 20.01 16.58 -19.29
CA PRO A 425 18.82 17.32 -19.69
C PRO A 425 17.57 16.84 -18.95
N ASN A 426 16.64 17.77 -18.67
CA ASN A 426 15.35 17.46 -18.06
C ASN A 426 14.22 17.82 -19.03
N VAL A 427 13.15 17.04 -19.09
CA VAL A 427 12.00 17.28 -19.98
C VAL A 427 10.75 17.52 -19.15
N THR A 428 10.13 18.68 -19.34
CA THR A 428 8.93 19.10 -18.64
C THR A 428 7.87 19.64 -19.59
N ASN A 429 6.69 20.00 -19.07
CA ASN A 429 5.58 20.54 -19.84
C ASN A 429 5.27 19.73 -21.10
N ILE A 430 5.25 18.39 -20.93
CA ILE A 430 5.03 17.45 -22.01
C ILE A 430 3.56 17.51 -22.43
N SER A 431 3.35 17.81 -23.71
CA SER A 431 2.04 17.83 -24.37
C SER A 431 1.99 16.76 -25.47
N PRO A 432 0.84 16.46 -26.08
CA PRO A 432 0.76 15.48 -27.17
C PRO A 432 1.68 15.75 -28.37
N THR A 433 2.08 17.00 -28.60
CA THR A 433 2.85 17.40 -29.78
C THR A 433 4.14 18.17 -29.49
N GLY A 434 4.48 18.37 -28.21
CA GLY A 434 5.67 19.11 -27.80
C GLY A 434 6.04 18.93 -26.34
N ALA A 435 7.23 19.43 -25.99
CA ALA A 435 7.74 19.45 -24.63
C ALA A 435 8.73 20.61 -24.44
N GLN A 436 9.17 20.82 -23.19
CA GLN A 436 10.27 21.73 -22.88
C GLN A 436 11.45 20.93 -22.37
N ALA A 437 12.61 21.08 -23.02
CA ALA A 437 13.87 20.56 -22.59
C ALA A 437 14.65 21.63 -21.81
N TRP A 438 15.16 21.28 -20.64
CA TRP A 438 15.96 22.14 -19.80
C TRP A 438 17.38 21.60 -19.71
N PHE A 439 18.33 22.52 -19.73
CA PHE A 439 19.75 22.23 -19.67
C PHE A 439 20.42 23.11 -18.63
N SER A 440 21.36 22.56 -17.89
CA SER A 440 22.32 23.29 -17.04
C SER A 440 23.67 22.61 -17.13
N ALA A 441 24.74 23.37 -17.10
CA ALA A 441 26.10 22.85 -17.23
C ALA A 441 27.04 23.53 -16.24
N ASN A 442 28.15 22.87 -15.91
CA ASN A 442 29.18 23.38 -15.01
C ASN A 442 30.06 24.47 -15.66
N LYS A 443 29.94 24.70 -16.97
CA LYS A 443 30.68 25.72 -17.72
C LYS A 443 29.77 26.46 -18.71
N THR A 444 30.24 27.58 -19.20
CA THR A 444 29.65 28.29 -20.34
C THR A 444 29.97 27.56 -21.65
N GLY A 445 29.08 27.69 -22.65
CA GLY A 445 29.24 27.05 -23.95
C GLY A 445 27.91 26.74 -24.63
N THR A 446 27.90 25.78 -25.55
CA THR A 446 26.72 25.43 -26.35
C THR A 446 26.33 23.99 -26.14
N VAL A 447 25.07 23.76 -25.79
CA VAL A 447 24.44 22.45 -25.74
C VAL A 447 23.82 22.14 -27.12
N TYR A 448 24.26 21.06 -27.73
CA TYR A 448 23.66 20.49 -28.92
C TYR A 448 22.73 19.36 -28.50
N TRP A 449 21.51 19.36 -29.00
CA TRP A 449 20.50 18.37 -28.60
C TRP A 449 19.65 17.89 -29.75
N ALA A 450 19.19 16.64 -29.66
CA ALA A 450 18.27 16.04 -30.62
C ALA A 450 17.32 15.05 -29.91
N VAL A 451 16.08 14.98 -30.40
CA VAL A 451 15.04 14.05 -29.94
C VAL A 451 14.77 13.02 -31.03
N SER A 452 14.85 11.74 -30.68
CA SER A 452 14.52 10.61 -31.57
C SER A 452 13.39 9.75 -31.01
N GLY A 453 12.66 9.04 -31.89
CA GLY A 453 11.58 8.11 -31.50
C GLY A 453 12.00 6.63 -31.47
N LEU A 454 13.30 6.32 -31.66
CA LEU A 454 13.79 4.94 -31.72
C LEU A 454 14.45 4.53 -30.41
N PRO A 455 14.19 3.29 -29.88
CA PRO A 455 14.70 2.84 -28.59
C PRO A 455 16.24 2.79 -28.49
N ASP A 456 16.91 2.48 -29.58
CA ASP A 456 18.36 2.43 -29.76
C ASP A 456 18.90 3.68 -30.48
N GLY A 457 18.06 4.69 -30.60
CA GLY A 457 18.30 5.94 -31.32
C GLY A 457 19.22 6.91 -30.59
N SER A 458 20.24 6.43 -29.87
CA SER A 458 21.31 7.28 -29.41
C SER A 458 21.98 7.92 -30.62
N ILE A 459 21.68 9.20 -30.84
CA ILE A 459 22.44 10.04 -31.75
C ILE A 459 23.79 10.21 -31.05
N ASN A 460 24.86 9.79 -31.73
CA ASN A 460 26.20 9.80 -31.13
C ASN A 460 26.79 11.22 -31.06
N GLU A 461 27.92 11.35 -30.41
CA GLU A 461 28.62 12.62 -30.17
C GLU A 461 28.86 13.44 -31.45
N GLU A 462 29.44 12.81 -32.49
CA GLU A 462 29.75 13.44 -33.74
C GLU A 462 28.51 13.89 -34.52
N GLU A 463 27.43 13.11 -34.39
CA GLU A 463 26.15 13.46 -35.00
C GLU A 463 25.49 14.63 -34.31
N LEU A 464 25.52 14.70 -32.95
CA LEU A 464 24.90 15.79 -32.20
C LEU A 464 25.49 17.15 -32.54
N ILE A 465 26.81 17.26 -32.70
CA ILE A 465 27.48 18.50 -33.08
C ILE A 465 27.37 18.85 -34.56
N ASN A 466 26.95 17.88 -35.39
CA ASN A 466 26.70 18.11 -36.82
C ASN A 466 25.25 17.80 -37.21
N PRO A 467 24.31 18.74 -37.07
CA PRO A 467 22.88 18.51 -37.29
C PRO A 467 22.49 17.94 -38.66
N ALA A 468 23.35 18.11 -39.68
CA ALA A 468 23.11 17.56 -41.02
C ALA A 468 23.25 16.02 -41.07
N SER A 469 23.85 15.38 -40.05
CA SER A 469 24.22 13.95 -40.07
C SER A 469 23.10 13.00 -39.59
N TYR A 470 22.14 13.46 -38.80
CA TYR A 470 21.09 12.56 -38.27
C TYR A 470 19.81 12.48 -39.11
N GLY A 471 19.66 13.33 -40.17
CA GLY A 471 18.56 13.22 -41.13
C GLY A 471 17.18 13.09 -40.51
N SER A 472 16.39 12.10 -40.95
CA SER A 472 15.04 11.82 -40.46
C SER A 472 15.00 11.08 -39.09
N ARG A 473 16.13 10.71 -38.47
CA ARG A 473 16.16 10.05 -37.15
C ARG A 473 15.80 11.03 -36.03
N ALA A 474 16.12 12.32 -36.19
CA ALA A 474 15.71 13.32 -35.21
C ALA A 474 14.34 13.91 -35.58
N VAL A 475 13.40 13.82 -34.66
CA VAL A 475 12.07 14.44 -34.76
C VAL A 475 12.15 15.96 -34.48
N SER A 476 13.01 16.31 -33.53
CA SER A 476 13.28 17.69 -33.12
C SER A 476 14.73 17.82 -32.71
N SER A 477 15.37 18.94 -33.02
CA SER A 477 16.78 19.18 -32.66
C SER A 477 17.08 20.66 -32.58
N GLY A 478 18.22 21.03 -31.98
CA GLY A 478 18.65 22.39 -31.88
C GLY A 478 19.91 22.57 -31.06
N THR A 479 20.25 23.84 -30.84
CA THR A 479 21.34 24.29 -29.98
C THR A 479 20.81 25.23 -28.90
N THR A 480 21.44 25.23 -27.74
CA THR A 480 21.08 26.09 -26.61
C THR A 480 22.34 26.61 -25.95
N VAL A 481 22.49 27.91 -25.82
CA VAL A 481 23.70 28.51 -25.24
C VAL A 481 23.56 28.67 -23.75
N ILE A 482 24.50 28.08 -22.98
CA ILE A 482 24.67 28.30 -21.56
C ILE A 482 25.57 29.50 -21.35
N LYS A 483 25.00 30.64 -20.95
CA LYS A 483 25.71 31.91 -20.77
C LYS A 483 26.41 32.04 -19.44
N GLU A 484 25.88 31.37 -18.44
CA GLU A 484 26.40 31.35 -17.07
C GLU A 484 26.39 29.91 -16.55
N SER A 485 27.50 29.45 -15.95
CA SER A 485 27.61 28.12 -15.37
C SER A 485 26.56 27.93 -14.27
N ASN A 486 26.04 26.69 -14.14
CA ASN A 486 25.05 26.29 -13.13
C ASN A 486 23.70 27.03 -13.23
N THR A 487 23.40 27.63 -14.38
CA THR A 487 22.10 28.25 -14.66
C THR A 487 21.27 27.39 -15.62
N GLU A 488 19.97 27.39 -15.42
CA GLU A 488 19.04 26.67 -16.29
C GLU A 488 18.77 27.44 -17.58
N THR A 489 18.78 26.74 -18.68
CA THR A 489 18.38 27.26 -20.00
C THR A 489 17.43 26.26 -20.65
N ARG A 490 16.42 26.76 -21.34
CA ARG A 490 15.38 25.93 -21.95
C ARG A 490 15.39 25.95 -23.46
N ALA A 491 14.94 24.86 -24.06
CA ALA A 491 14.58 24.75 -25.47
C ALA A 491 13.17 24.17 -25.63
N ASN A 492 12.49 24.52 -26.72
CA ASN A 492 11.19 23.95 -27.05
C ASN A 492 11.37 22.75 -27.98
N VAL A 493 10.89 21.60 -27.56
CA VAL A 493 10.80 20.39 -28.39
C VAL A 493 9.46 20.39 -29.11
N GLN A 494 9.46 20.20 -30.42
CA GLN A 494 8.27 20.27 -31.27
C GLN A 494 8.19 19.04 -32.18
N ARG A 495 7.06 18.88 -32.89
CA ARG A 495 6.80 17.81 -33.87
C ARG A 495 6.73 16.40 -33.23
N LEU A 496 6.40 16.35 -31.99
CA LEU A 496 6.11 15.05 -31.32
C LEU A 496 4.74 14.54 -31.76
N THR A 497 4.54 13.24 -31.62
CA THR A 497 3.26 12.56 -31.88
C THR A 497 2.65 12.14 -30.57
N ALA A 498 1.35 12.29 -30.43
CA ALA A 498 0.61 11.84 -29.24
C ALA A 498 0.82 10.34 -28.98
N GLY A 499 1.04 9.97 -27.70
CA GLY A 499 1.30 8.60 -27.29
C GLY A 499 2.66 8.05 -27.72
N GLY A 500 3.58 8.89 -28.17
CA GLY A 500 4.93 8.51 -28.61
C GLY A 500 5.92 8.43 -27.46
N SER A 501 6.88 7.50 -27.55
CA SER A 501 8.05 7.44 -26.66
C SER A 501 9.27 8.03 -27.36
N TYR A 502 10.05 8.82 -26.65
CA TYR A 502 11.13 9.63 -27.20
C TYR A 502 12.37 9.58 -26.33
N TYR A 503 13.52 9.83 -26.93
CA TYR A 503 14.83 9.97 -26.31
C TYR A 503 15.41 11.33 -26.67
N LEU A 504 15.72 12.16 -25.68
CA LEU A 504 16.45 13.42 -25.84
C LEU A 504 17.92 13.14 -25.55
N SER A 505 18.75 13.24 -26.58
CA SER A 505 20.21 13.18 -26.48
C SER A 505 20.78 14.59 -26.48
N ALA A 506 21.74 14.87 -25.61
CA ALA A 506 22.39 16.18 -25.54
C ALA A 506 23.88 16.06 -25.21
N ILE A 507 24.67 16.99 -25.75
CA ILE A 507 26.11 17.17 -25.50
C ILE A 507 26.42 18.65 -25.27
N MET A 508 27.25 18.95 -24.30
CA MET A 508 27.78 20.28 -24.03
C MET A 508 29.14 20.45 -24.71
N VAL A 509 29.37 21.55 -25.39
CA VAL A 509 30.68 21.95 -25.91
C VAL A 509 31.02 23.30 -25.26
N ASP A 510 32.13 23.37 -24.51
CA ASP A 510 32.55 24.61 -23.85
C ASP A 510 33.16 25.61 -24.83
N ASP A 511 33.45 26.82 -24.37
CA ASP A 511 34.01 27.91 -25.23
C ASP A 511 35.43 27.61 -25.75
N ARG A 512 36.07 26.55 -25.29
CA ARG A 512 37.36 26.04 -25.79
C ARG A 512 37.22 24.91 -26.79
N GLY A 513 36.00 24.46 -27.04
CA GLY A 513 35.70 23.33 -27.92
C GLY A 513 35.83 21.95 -27.24
N THR A 514 36.02 21.89 -25.91
CA THR A 514 36.03 20.64 -25.16
C THR A 514 34.59 20.16 -25.02
N ARG A 515 34.39 18.84 -25.17
CA ARG A 515 33.08 18.19 -25.21
C ARG A 515 32.77 17.48 -23.92
N SER A 516 31.50 17.49 -23.48
CA SER A 516 30.99 16.64 -22.41
C SER A 516 30.71 15.23 -22.92
N PRO A 517 30.51 14.24 -22.03
CA PRO A 517 29.79 13.02 -22.42
C PRO A 517 28.37 13.33 -22.92
N VAL A 518 27.86 12.46 -23.83
CA VAL A 518 26.48 12.54 -24.28
C VAL A 518 25.55 12.07 -23.14
N LYS A 519 24.54 12.87 -22.82
CA LYS A 519 23.47 12.51 -21.91
C LYS A 519 22.20 12.19 -22.68
N VAL A 520 21.48 11.14 -22.25
CA VAL A 520 20.23 10.72 -22.87
C VAL A 520 19.15 10.59 -21.80
N VAL A 521 18.00 11.19 -22.02
CA VAL A 521 16.82 11.04 -21.17
C VAL A 521 15.63 10.58 -22.00
N SER A 522 14.85 9.63 -21.50
CA SER A 522 13.63 9.14 -22.13
C SER A 522 12.40 9.87 -21.58
N PHE A 523 11.41 10.08 -22.43
CA PHE A 523 10.11 10.61 -22.04
C PHE A 523 9.01 10.14 -23.01
N SER A 524 7.74 10.22 -22.58
CA SER A 524 6.59 9.87 -23.43
C SER A 524 5.59 11.00 -23.46
N THR A 525 5.01 11.24 -24.64
CA THR A 525 3.92 12.21 -24.78
C THR A 525 2.58 11.59 -24.37
N PRO A 526 1.66 12.37 -23.77
CA PRO A 526 0.28 11.94 -23.57
C PRO A 526 -0.38 11.52 -24.88
N ASP A 527 -1.33 10.59 -24.84
CA ASP A 527 -2.04 10.09 -26.02
C ASP A 527 -2.99 11.14 -26.66
N GLY A 528 -3.18 12.29 -26.02
CA GLY A 528 -4.03 13.37 -26.50
C GLY A 528 -5.53 13.05 -26.54
N THR A 529 -5.91 11.84 -26.16
CA THR A 529 -7.30 11.43 -26.12
C THR A 529 -7.98 12.02 -24.89
N VAL A 530 -9.07 12.73 -25.10
CA VAL A 530 -9.87 13.26 -23.99
C VAL A 530 -10.52 12.09 -23.23
N PRO A 531 -10.38 12.00 -21.91
CA PRO A 531 -11.12 11.04 -21.12
C PRO A 531 -12.62 11.19 -21.34
N ALA A 532 -13.31 10.10 -21.66
CA ALA A 532 -14.75 10.10 -21.89
C ALA A 532 -15.36 8.82 -21.34
N PHE A 533 -16.59 8.92 -20.82
CA PHE A 533 -17.34 7.72 -20.46
C PHE A 533 -17.65 6.90 -21.71
N THR A 534 -17.42 5.61 -21.64
CA THR A 534 -17.78 4.68 -22.72
C THR A 534 -19.29 4.72 -22.96
N ALA A 535 -19.74 4.46 -24.20
CA ALA A 535 -21.15 4.44 -24.56
C ALA A 535 -21.92 3.49 -23.64
N GLY A 536 -23.04 3.95 -23.08
CA GLY A 536 -23.83 3.21 -22.09
C GLY A 536 -23.42 3.44 -20.64
N TYR A 537 -22.33 4.14 -20.37
CA TYR A 537 -21.87 4.51 -19.01
C TYR A 537 -21.89 6.04 -18.80
N PRO A 538 -21.97 6.50 -17.55
CA PRO A 538 -22.22 5.77 -16.30
C PRO A 538 -23.63 5.24 -16.21
N VAL A 539 -23.82 4.13 -15.48
CA VAL A 539 -25.13 3.49 -15.28
C VAL A 539 -25.45 3.38 -13.80
N ILE A 540 -26.66 3.76 -13.45
CA ILE A 540 -27.28 3.47 -12.17
C ILE A 540 -28.62 2.79 -12.44
N SER A 541 -28.88 1.62 -11.86
CA SER A 541 -30.09 0.83 -12.15
C SER A 541 -30.78 0.39 -10.88
N ALA A 542 -32.10 0.54 -10.86
CA ALA A 542 -32.96 -0.14 -9.92
C ALA A 542 -33.32 -1.49 -10.52
N ASN A 543 -32.92 -2.58 -9.86
CA ASN A 543 -33.40 -3.94 -10.10
C ASN A 543 -33.17 -4.57 -11.46
N THR A 544 -32.24 -5.51 -11.56
CA THR A 544 -32.40 -6.72 -12.35
C THR A 544 -31.58 -7.86 -11.75
N TYR A 545 -32.10 -9.06 -11.88
CA TYR A 545 -31.68 -10.35 -11.31
C TYR A 545 -30.33 -10.90 -11.84
N ASP A 546 -29.48 -10.06 -12.40
CA ASP A 546 -28.20 -10.46 -12.94
C ASP A 546 -27.05 -10.01 -12.01
N ARG A 547 -26.15 -10.93 -11.66
CA ARG A 547 -24.99 -10.72 -10.78
C ARG A 547 -23.98 -9.68 -11.26
N THR A 548 -24.23 -9.03 -12.39
CA THR A 548 -23.45 -7.92 -12.96
C THR A 548 -24.14 -6.56 -12.79
N SER A 549 -25.27 -6.48 -12.09
CA SER A 549 -26.12 -5.30 -12.06
C SER A 549 -25.87 -4.41 -10.84
N VAL A 550 -25.76 -3.12 -11.14
CA VAL A 550 -25.74 -1.97 -10.21
C VAL A 550 -27.05 -1.94 -9.42
N SER A 551 -26.98 -1.88 -8.10
CA SER A 551 -28.16 -1.85 -7.23
C SER A 551 -28.46 -0.46 -6.69
N ILE A 552 -29.75 -0.15 -6.52
CA ILE A 552 -30.23 0.92 -5.65
C ILE A 552 -30.99 0.28 -4.50
N ASP A 553 -30.57 0.59 -3.29
CA ASP A 553 -31.18 0.11 -2.05
C ASP A 553 -31.77 1.30 -1.27
N ARG A 554 -32.28 1.07 -0.07
CA ARG A 554 -32.82 2.08 0.85
C ARG A 554 -31.79 3.12 1.26
N TYR A 555 -30.57 2.66 1.56
CA TYR A 555 -29.50 3.43 2.18
C TYR A 555 -28.20 3.44 1.36
N SER A 556 -28.24 2.82 0.18
CA SER A 556 -27.08 2.73 -0.70
C SER A 556 -27.46 2.69 -2.17
N ALA A 557 -26.51 3.04 -3.03
CA ALA A 557 -26.62 2.89 -4.48
C ALA A 557 -25.24 2.63 -5.08
N GLN A 558 -25.22 1.98 -6.25
CA GLN A 558 -24.01 1.72 -7.00
C GLN A 558 -24.08 2.40 -8.36
N VAL A 559 -23.01 3.06 -8.74
CA VAL A 559 -22.84 3.64 -10.07
C VAL A 559 -21.73 2.87 -10.78
N MET A 560 -22.06 2.19 -11.86
CA MET A 560 -21.07 1.55 -12.71
C MET A 560 -20.55 2.56 -13.74
N VAL A 561 -19.25 2.67 -13.82
CA VAL A 561 -18.52 3.59 -14.70
C VAL A 561 -17.55 2.82 -15.58
N MET A 562 -17.31 3.29 -16.78
CA MET A 562 -16.27 2.77 -17.66
C MET A 562 -15.77 3.92 -18.55
N ALA A 563 -14.45 4.03 -18.70
CA ALA A 563 -13.81 5.08 -19.48
C ALA A 563 -13.12 4.52 -20.74
N ASN A 564 -12.98 5.37 -21.77
CA ASN A 564 -12.31 5.05 -23.02
C ASN A 564 -10.78 4.95 -22.90
N LYS A 565 -10.21 5.47 -21.82
CA LYS A 565 -8.78 5.43 -21.48
C LYS A 565 -8.62 5.32 -19.97
N SER A 566 -7.42 4.91 -19.51
CA SER A 566 -7.06 4.99 -18.10
C SER A 566 -7.00 6.44 -17.66
N CYS A 567 -7.72 6.79 -16.60
CA CYS A 567 -7.89 8.15 -16.10
C CYS A 567 -8.39 8.15 -14.66
N ILE A 568 -8.51 9.33 -14.07
CA ILE A 568 -9.04 9.49 -12.72
C ILE A 568 -10.50 9.92 -12.80
N LEU A 569 -11.37 9.22 -12.12
CA LEU A 569 -12.75 9.60 -11.87
C LEU A 569 -12.83 10.42 -10.58
N TYR A 570 -13.44 11.58 -10.68
CA TYR A 570 -13.90 12.38 -9.54
C TYR A 570 -15.42 12.31 -9.49
N TRP A 571 -15.98 12.11 -8.31
CA TRP A 571 -17.43 12.05 -8.15
C TRP A 571 -17.89 12.79 -6.89
N ALA A 572 -19.11 13.31 -6.94
CA ALA A 572 -19.75 13.97 -5.82
C ALA A 572 -21.25 13.73 -5.82
N LEU A 573 -21.82 13.47 -4.65
CA LEU A 573 -23.23 13.18 -4.39
C LEU A 573 -23.89 14.39 -3.72
N TYR A 574 -25.05 14.80 -4.21
CA TYR A 574 -25.83 15.92 -3.69
C TYR A 574 -27.30 15.57 -3.53
N ASN A 575 -28.00 16.31 -2.70
CA ASN A 575 -29.45 16.35 -2.76
C ASN A 575 -29.92 16.96 -4.08
N THR A 576 -31.04 16.47 -4.62
CA THR A 576 -31.59 17.00 -5.87
C THR A 576 -31.88 18.50 -5.76
N GLY A 577 -31.48 19.24 -6.80
CA GLY A 577 -31.68 20.69 -6.86
C GLY A 577 -30.49 21.53 -6.37
N SER A 578 -29.41 20.89 -5.92
CA SER A 578 -28.14 21.56 -5.63
C SER A 578 -27.49 22.12 -6.90
N ALA A 579 -26.64 23.14 -6.74
CA ALA A 579 -25.88 23.72 -7.84
C ALA A 579 -24.94 22.65 -8.45
N THR A 580 -24.84 22.65 -9.79
CA THR A 580 -23.91 21.73 -10.50
C THR A 580 -22.48 22.14 -10.23
N PRO A 581 -21.63 21.25 -9.66
CA PRO A 581 -20.22 21.54 -9.50
C PRO A 581 -19.53 21.69 -10.85
N ALA A 582 -18.61 22.64 -10.96
CA ALA A 582 -17.76 22.79 -12.12
C ALA A 582 -16.55 21.85 -12.05
N ALA A 583 -15.88 21.59 -13.18
CA ALA A 583 -14.63 20.81 -13.20
C ALA A 583 -13.55 21.38 -12.27
N GLY A 584 -13.50 22.70 -12.13
CA GLY A 584 -12.59 23.39 -11.21
C GLY A 584 -12.83 23.05 -9.74
N ASP A 585 -14.09 22.82 -9.34
CA ASP A 585 -14.46 22.48 -7.95
C ASP A 585 -13.95 21.08 -7.59
N PHE A 586 -14.04 20.11 -8.52
CA PHE A 586 -13.47 18.78 -8.35
C PHE A 586 -11.95 18.83 -8.22
N ARG A 587 -11.28 19.62 -9.08
CA ARG A 587 -9.82 19.78 -9.03
C ARG A 587 -9.34 20.44 -7.73
N ALA A 588 -10.09 21.42 -7.24
CA ALA A 588 -9.78 22.15 -6.00
C ALA A 588 -10.21 21.40 -4.73
N GLY A 589 -11.01 20.33 -4.86
CA GLY A 589 -11.65 19.66 -3.72
C GLY A 589 -12.72 20.54 -3.03
N SER A 590 -13.19 21.61 -3.70
CA SER A 590 -14.14 22.59 -3.14
C SER A 590 -15.58 22.23 -3.47
N LEU A 591 -16.03 21.06 -3.04
CA LEU A 591 -17.35 20.48 -3.34
C LEU A 591 -18.39 20.87 -2.26
N GLY A 592 -18.61 22.17 -2.07
CA GLY A 592 -19.56 22.70 -1.06
C GLY A 592 -20.97 22.11 -1.21
N GLY A 593 -21.55 21.62 -0.10
CA GLY A 593 -22.88 21.01 -0.08
C GLY A 593 -22.95 19.56 -0.62
N ALA A 594 -21.84 18.95 -0.96
CA ALA A 594 -21.79 17.52 -1.27
C ALA A 594 -22.06 16.69 -0.01
N ILE A 595 -22.91 15.67 -0.15
CA ILE A 595 -23.19 14.68 0.90
C ILE A 595 -22.00 13.72 1.03
N ALA A 596 -21.43 13.32 -0.11
CA ALA A 596 -20.26 12.48 -0.22
C ALA A 596 -19.52 12.81 -1.51
N SER A 597 -18.22 12.56 -1.55
CA SER A 597 -17.39 12.70 -2.74
C SER A 597 -16.24 11.71 -2.69
N GLY A 598 -15.62 11.45 -3.83
CA GLY A 598 -14.47 10.56 -3.87
C GLY A 598 -13.72 10.64 -5.19
N ILE A 599 -12.59 9.94 -5.20
CA ILE A 599 -11.68 9.84 -6.34
C ILE A 599 -11.41 8.35 -6.58
N GLN A 600 -11.38 7.93 -7.82
CA GLN A 600 -11.11 6.54 -8.20
C GLN A 600 -10.33 6.48 -9.50
N GLU A 601 -9.28 5.68 -9.54
CA GLU A 601 -8.56 5.39 -10.78
C GLU A 601 -9.37 4.42 -11.63
N LEU A 602 -9.46 4.71 -12.92
CA LEU A 602 -10.14 3.86 -13.89
C LEU A 602 -9.13 3.29 -14.88
N THR A 603 -9.21 2.00 -15.11
CA THR A 603 -8.46 1.33 -16.18
C THR A 603 -9.27 1.37 -17.47
N ARG A 604 -8.61 1.59 -18.60
CA ARG A 604 -9.23 1.64 -19.94
C ARG A 604 -10.15 0.44 -20.18
N SER A 605 -11.38 0.73 -20.56
CA SER A 605 -12.39 -0.27 -20.96
C SER A 605 -12.73 -1.32 -19.88
N LEU A 606 -12.34 -1.09 -18.62
CA LEU A 606 -12.71 -1.93 -17.49
C LEU A 606 -13.83 -1.26 -16.68
N PRO A 607 -14.99 -1.95 -16.48
CA PRO A 607 -16.04 -1.42 -15.61
C PRO A 607 -15.57 -1.31 -14.16
N SER A 608 -15.90 -0.21 -13.51
CA SER A 608 -15.64 0.06 -12.10
C SER A 608 -16.88 0.51 -11.38
N LEU A 609 -17.01 0.20 -10.09
CA LEU A 609 -18.17 0.56 -9.26
C LEU A 609 -17.81 1.72 -8.32
N VAL A 610 -18.68 2.73 -8.28
CA VAL A 610 -18.70 3.75 -7.24
C VAL A 610 -19.80 3.37 -6.26
N GLN A 611 -19.44 3.13 -5.00
CA GLN A 611 -20.37 2.80 -3.94
C GLN A 611 -20.82 4.08 -3.24
N LEU A 612 -22.14 4.29 -3.17
CA LEU A 612 -22.78 5.40 -2.47
C LEU A 612 -23.50 4.85 -1.23
N THR A 613 -23.13 5.30 -0.04
CA THR A 613 -23.67 4.82 1.23
C THR A 613 -24.18 5.98 2.09
N GLY A 614 -24.88 5.68 3.18
CA GLY A 614 -25.39 6.69 4.09
C GLY A 614 -26.56 7.50 3.52
N LEU A 615 -27.29 6.94 2.57
CA LEU A 615 -28.46 7.56 1.95
C LEU A 615 -29.71 7.43 2.84
N HIS A 616 -30.71 8.26 2.56
CA HIS A 616 -32.04 8.15 3.17
C HIS A 616 -33.00 7.48 2.17
N GLU A 617 -33.91 6.67 2.67
CA GLU A 617 -34.95 6.02 1.85
C GLU A 617 -35.89 7.06 1.18
N GLN A 618 -36.52 6.69 0.09
CA GLN A 618 -37.42 7.53 -0.72
C GLN A 618 -36.86 8.91 -1.10
N THR A 619 -35.54 9.04 -1.09
CA THR A 619 -34.86 10.30 -1.32
C THR A 619 -34.21 10.36 -2.68
N ARG A 620 -34.41 11.46 -3.40
CA ARG A 620 -33.81 11.67 -4.71
C ARG A 620 -32.46 12.37 -4.59
N TYR A 621 -31.46 11.80 -5.26
CA TYR A 621 -30.07 12.27 -5.27
C TYR A 621 -29.59 12.57 -6.68
N ASP A 622 -28.60 13.47 -6.77
CA ASP A 622 -27.85 13.81 -7.98
C ASP A 622 -26.38 13.45 -7.77
N VAL A 623 -25.82 12.58 -8.63
CA VAL A 623 -24.41 12.26 -8.67
C VAL A 623 -23.77 12.98 -9.84
N TYR A 624 -22.69 13.70 -9.59
CA TYR A 624 -21.87 14.35 -10.59
C TYR A 624 -20.55 13.59 -10.72
N LEU A 625 -20.13 13.34 -11.96
CA LEU A 625 -18.99 12.52 -12.33
C LEU A 625 -18.14 13.29 -13.32
N TRP A 626 -16.85 13.31 -13.07
CA TRP A 626 -15.88 14.01 -13.92
C TRP A 626 -14.62 13.15 -14.10
N LEU A 627 -14.18 12.99 -15.36
CA LEU A 627 -12.97 12.24 -15.71
C LEU A 627 -11.85 13.21 -16.05
N ALA A 628 -10.66 12.97 -15.53
CA ALA A 628 -9.48 13.75 -15.87
C ALA A 628 -8.23 12.85 -15.96
N ASP A 629 -7.25 13.25 -16.75
CA ASP A 629 -5.92 12.68 -16.72
C ASP A 629 -5.24 13.00 -15.37
N ALA A 630 -4.27 12.20 -14.97
CA ALA A 630 -3.58 12.38 -13.70
C ALA A 630 -2.92 13.75 -13.53
N ASP A 631 -2.49 14.36 -14.63
CA ASP A 631 -1.90 15.71 -14.71
C ASP A 631 -2.92 16.81 -15.03
N PHE A 632 -4.20 16.47 -15.17
CA PHE A 632 -5.28 17.37 -15.63
C PHE A 632 -5.08 17.99 -17.01
N ALA A 633 -4.21 17.41 -17.85
CA ALA A 633 -3.97 17.92 -19.21
C ALA A 633 -5.21 17.80 -20.09
N GLN A 634 -6.01 16.75 -19.89
CA GLN A 634 -7.29 16.51 -20.56
C GLN A 634 -8.35 16.10 -19.54
N SER A 635 -9.60 16.49 -19.79
CA SER A 635 -10.72 16.11 -18.93
C SER A 635 -12.05 16.08 -19.69
N SER A 636 -13.00 15.29 -19.19
CA SER A 636 -14.36 15.24 -19.72
C SER A 636 -15.18 16.47 -19.31
N ALA A 637 -16.38 16.60 -19.90
CA ALA A 637 -17.42 17.41 -19.27
C ALA A 637 -17.91 16.72 -17.98
N VAL A 638 -18.38 17.52 -17.00
CA VAL A 638 -19.04 16.99 -15.81
C VAL A 638 -20.36 16.34 -16.23
N ARG A 639 -20.58 15.08 -15.83
CA ARG A 639 -21.78 14.33 -16.13
C ARG A 639 -22.63 14.13 -14.89
N LYS A 640 -23.93 14.35 -15.01
CA LYS A 640 -24.92 14.19 -13.96
C LYS A 640 -25.73 12.92 -14.17
N ILE A 641 -26.00 12.18 -13.11
CA ILE A 641 -27.01 11.11 -13.05
C ILE A 641 -27.88 11.36 -11.82
N SER A 642 -29.17 11.06 -11.95
CA SER A 642 -30.11 11.17 -10.82
C SER A 642 -30.75 9.82 -10.55
N PHE A 643 -31.00 9.53 -9.27
CA PHE A 643 -31.69 8.32 -8.82
C PHE A 643 -32.52 8.61 -7.60
N THR A 644 -33.42 7.67 -7.24
CA THR A 644 -34.19 7.73 -6.00
C THR A 644 -34.00 6.40 -5.27
N THR A 645 -33.66 6.46 -4.01
CA THR A 645 -33.56 5.28 -3.13
C THR A 645 -34.92 4.63 -2.96
N VAL A 646 -34.94 3.31 -2.77
CA VAL A 646 -36.18 2.56 -2.64
C VAL A 646 -36.86 2.84 -1.30
N ASP A 647 -38.18 2.67 -1.28
CA ASP A 647 -38.96 2.65 -0.06
C ASP A 647 -38.75 1.33 0.68
N GLY A 648 -38.53 1.42 1.94
CA GLY A 648 -38.32 0.28 2.80
C GLY A 648 -39.37 0.11 3.87
N THR A 649 -40.33 0.99 3.93
CA THR A 649 -41.42 0.89 4.90
C THR A 649 -42.32 -0.27 4.47
N PRO A 650 -42.53 -1.30 5.30
CA PRO A 650 -43.49 -2.33 4.95
C PRO A 650 -44.92 -1.75 4.79
N PRO A 651 -45.69 -2.15 3.77
CA PRO A 651 -47.07 -1.71 3.66
C PRO A 651 -47.87 -2.13 4.88
N VAL A 652 -48.67 -1.21 5.40
CA VAL A 652 -49.55 -1.40 6.59
C VAL A 652 -50.99 -1.20 6.19
N PHE A 653 -51.90 -2.00 6.73
CA PHE A 653 -53.32 -1.74 6.59
C PHE A 653 -53.71 -0.49 7.43
N LEU A 654 -54.15 0.57 6.76
CA LEU A 654 -54.68 1.77 7.41
C LEU A 654 -56.08 1.53 7.98
N THR A 655 -56.82 0.63 7.36
CA THR A 655 -58.13 0.18 7.84
C THR A 655 -58.20 -1.34 7.86
N PRO A 656 -58.83 -1.96 8.87
CA PRO A 656 -59.12 -3.39 8.85
C PRO A 656 -59.87 -3.77 7.61
N MET A 657 -59.59 -4.97 7.10
CA MET A 657 -60.33 -5.54 5.96
C MET A 657 -61.82 -5.66 6.37
N THR A 658 -62.70 -5.02 5.63
CA THR A 658 -64.15 -5.09 5.84
C THR A 658 -64.82 -5.83 4.68
N VAL A 659 -65.71 -6.75 5.04
CA VAL A 659 -66.54 -7.46 4.05
C VAL A 659 -67.78 -6.60 3.77
N ASN A 660 -67.91 -6.10 2.55
CA ASN A 660 -68.96 -5.16 2.17
C ASN A 660 -70.14 -5.80 1.51
N GLN A 661 -69.98 -6.92 0.85
CA GLN A 661 -71.07 -7.65 0.17
C GLN A 661 -70.80 -9.15 0.26
N VAL A 662 -71.78 -9.89 0.74
CA VAL A 662 -71.75 -11.37 0.75
C VAL A 662 -72.90 -11.84 -0.15
N ARG A 663 -72.57 -12.67 -1.15
CA ARG A 663 -73.52 -13.35 -2.07
C ARG A 663 -73.29 -14.87 -1.94
N SER A 664 -74.16 -15.61 -2.48
CA SER A 664 -74.14 -17.11 -2.44
C SER A 664 -72.81 -17.70 -2.98
N THR A 665 -72.15 -17.01 -3.92
CA THR A 665 -70.94 -17.48 -4.63
C THR A 665 -69.80 -16.51 -4.62
N SER A 666 -69.93 -15.34 -3.95
CA SER A 666 -68.87 -14.31 -3.93
C SER A 666 -68.95 -13.43 -2.69
N ILE A 667 -67.83 -12.93 -2.29
CA ILE A 667 -67.70 -11.87 -1.26
C ILE A 667 -66.94 -10.70 -1.86
N ARG A 668 -67.24 -9.49 -1.38
CA ARG A 668 -66.45 -8.31 -1.67
C ARG A 668 -65.94 -7.76 -0.37
N PHE A 669 -64.65 -7.51 -0.31
CA PHE A 669 -63.99 -6.85 0.80
C PHE A 669 -63.28 -5.58 0.34
N THR A 670 -63.08 -4.69 1.24
CA THR A 670 -62.36 -3.43 1.02
C THR A 670 -61.26 -3.30 2.10
N CYS A 671 -60.10 -2.89 1.72
CA CYS A 671 -59.01 -2.52 2.61
C CYS A 671 -58.35 -1.28 2.07
N MET A 672 -57.62 -0.58 2.93
CA MET A 672 -56.80 0.55 2.57
C MET A 672 -55.38 0.31 3.14
N ILE A 673 -54.37 0.50 2.31
CA ILE A 673 -52.97 0.41 2.72
C ILE A 673 -52.32 1.78 2.59
N ASN A 674 -51.27 2.04 3.38
CA ASN A 674 -50.55 3.31 3.44
C ASN A 674 -49.78 3.68 2.20
N GLU A 675 -49.50 2.72 1.33
CA GLU A 675 -48.68 2.90 0.13
C GLU A 675 -49.14 1.99 -1.02
N PRO A 676 -48.76 2.25 -2.29
CA PRO A 676 -49.09 1.37 -3.42
C PRO A 676 -48.48 -0.02 -3.24
N GLY A 677 -49.31 -1.06 -3.35
CA GLY A 677 -48.86 -2.46 -3.16
C GLY A 677 -49.90 -3.46 -3.64
N THR A 678 -49.56 -4.73 -3.52
CA THR A 678 -50.46 -5.84 -3.85
C THR A 678 -50.93 -6.52 -2.57
N VAL A 679 -52.24 -6.65 -2.42
CA VAL A 679 -52.84 -7.35 -1.28
C VAL A 679 -53.12 -8.80 -1.69
N TYR A 680 -52.51 -9.72 -0.97
CA TYR A 680 -52.74 -11.15 -1.11
C TYR A 680 -53.80 -11.59 -0.09
N TRP A 681 -54.74 -12.42 -0.47
CA TRP A 681 -55.81 -12.89 0.39
C TRP A 681 -56.19 -14.34 0.11
N VAL A 682 -56.73 -14.98 1.12
CA VAL A 682 -57.28 -16.34 1.01
C VAL A 682 -58.57 -16.41 1.80
N ALA A 683 -59.57 -17.09 1.25
CA ALA A 683 -60.83 -17.37 1.91
C ALA A 683 -60.89 -18.85 2.33
N VAL A 684 -61.11 -19.11 3.61
CA VAL A 684 -61.21 -20.46 4.16
C VAL A 684 -62.56 -20.69 4.82
N ARG A 685 -63.05 -21.96 4.90
CA ARG A 685 -64.30 -22.29 5.59
C ARG A 685 -64.15 -21.99 7.09
N SER A 686 -65.22 -21.42 7.68
CA SER A 686 -65.29 -21.22 9.14
C SER A 686 -65.09 -22.54 9.88
N GLY A 687 -64.22 -22.54 10.90
CA GLY A 687 -63.88 -23.70 11.72
C GLY A 687 -62.71 -24.56 11.23
N ILE A 688 -62.04 -24.15 10.13
CA ILE A 688 -60.75 -24.73 9.72
C ILE A 688 -59.66 -23.82 10.27
N ASP A 689 -58.78 -24.38 11.08
CA ASP A 689 -57.57 -23.70 11.58
C ASP A 689 -56.56 -23.68 10.40
N TYR A 690 -56.41 -22.51 9.77
CA TYR A 690 -55.44 -22.29 8.70
C TYR A 690 -54.15 -21.76 9.29
N PRO A 691 -53.06 -22.52 9.22
CA PRO A 691 -51.80 -22.04 9.77
C PRO A 691 -51.34 -20.82 8.95
N LEU A 692 -51.37 -19.66 9.56
CA LEU A 692 -50.72 -18.48 8.96
C LEU A 692 -49.22 -18.72 8.84
N PRO A 693 -48.63 -18.45 7.66
CA PRO A 693 -47.19 -18.57 7.53
C PRO A 693 -46.50 -17.66 8.55
N PRO A 694 -45.30 -18.04 9.07
CA PRO A 694 -44.53 -17.19 10.01
C PRO A 694 -44.37 -15.78 9.47
N ALA A 695 -44.36 -14.80 10.35
CA ALA A 695 -44.08 -13.41 9.99
C ALA A 695 -42.75 -13.29 9.23
N GLY A 696 -42.79 -12.71 8.03
CA GLY A 696 -41.64 -12.63 7.12
C GLY A 696 -41.56 -13.72 6.03
N SER A 697 -42.45 -14.72 6.03
CA SER A 697 -42.55 -15.69 4.92
C SER A 697 -43.48 -15.17 3.83
N SER A 698 -43.12 -15.47 2.56
CA SER A 698 -43.90 -15.07 1.41
C SER A 698 -45.21 -15.91 1.31
N ILE A 699 -46.35 -15.24 1.26
CA ILE A 699 -47.64 -15.87 0.95
C ILE A 699 -47.77 -16.26 -0.55
N VAL A 700 -46.79 -15.90 -1.35
CA VAL A 700 -46.77 -16.04 -2.81
C VAL A 700 -46.09 -17.36 -3.22
N THR A 701 -46.40 -18.46 -2.58
CA THR A 701 -46.07 -19.78 -3.13
C THR A 701 -47.25 -20.34 -3.89
N PRO A 702 -47.08 -21.08 -5.00
CA PRO A 702 -48.15 -21.67 -5.77
C PRO A 702 -49.08 -22.61 -4.98
N GLU A 703 -48.68 -23.00 -3.77
CA GLU A 703 -49.48 -23.84 -2.87
C GLU A 703 -50.55 -23.06 -2.11
N TYR A 704 -50.53 -21.72 -2.15
CA TYR A 704 -51.45 -20.85 -1.41
C TYR A 704 -52.16 -19.80 -2.29
N ALA A 705 -52.01 -19.85 -3.64
CA ALA A 705 -52.68 -18.96 -4.59
C ALA A 705 -54.04 -19.51 -5.08
#